data_88f71672cfa05681ae7997bbb7a7ea80
#
_entry.id   88f71672cfa05681ae7997bbb7a7ea80
#
_cell.length_a   1.000
_cell.length_b   1.000
_cell.length_c   1.000
_cell.angle_alpha   90.00
_cell.angle_beta   90.00
_cell.angle_gamma   90.00
#
_symmetry.space_group_name_H-M   'P 1'
#
loop_
_entity.id
_entity.type
_entity.pdbx_description
1 polymer ?
#
loop_
_entity_poly.entity_id
_entity_poly.type
_entity_poly.pdbx_seq_one_letter_code
_entity_poly.pdbx_strand_id
1 'polypeptide(L)'
;MSKLFVVGIGPGGLNHMTFEAREAIDHADVVVGYKTYLDFIEPLLAAKEVVSSGMMREVERCTEALDIAASGKTVALVSSGDAGIYGMAGLALELAEGADSPYRKVEIVVVPGVSAVQAAASVLGAPLMHDFAVISLSDLMTPLDTIRKRLKAAAEADFVVALYNPRSKGRVTQIEEAAEILIAARGTDVPVGIVRNACRDGEERIVTTLGEMLAHPIDMFSIVIIGNATTRISADGRIITPRGYERRRLASRETDVPVDAAAPLADPRALMFCGTGSDVGKSVITAGFCRILKRRGISVAPFKSQNMALNSAVTPEGGEIGRAQGVQAEACGILPHTDMNPVLLKPNSETGSQVIVQGRVVRNMGVKEYNAYKPEAFLKVRESFERLKNGYTFIVMEGAGSIAEINLRAHDIANLKVAGMAGAPVILIADIDRGGVFAQIVGTIELLTPEEKAMVKGVIINKFRGDASLLKSGIELVEERTGIPVLGVLPWFSGPSLPEEDSVALQKKVTEPGAAATGGLRIGVVRLPRISNYTDFDALAAEPDVALSYLASAEAIESLDLLILPGSKSTLADLSFLKENRMFDAISNFRGEIFGICGGYQMLGNRVLDPHRVESDLTELPGLGLLDVETTMLENKQTHLVEATLLAAGQEIAPNCGHSITGYEIHMGETVLGSCARPFARIDTRSGGEAGLADGAVSADGRIVGTYLHGVFDNRSFRTAFLNRIRRAKGLPVQAEAAPAVDPFDALAAHMEKHLDMERIFEICGPTVFNLPV
;
A
#
# COMPACT_ATOMS: atom_id res chain seq x y z
N MET A 1 2.65 -29.95 -45.36
CA MET A 1 3.19 -28.59 -45.10
C MET A 1 4.63 -28.79 -44.68
N SER A 2 5.55 -27.97 -45.16
CA SER A 2 6.96 -28.04 -44.76
C SER A 2 7.11 -27.63 -43.31
N LYS A 3 7.44 -28.57 -42.41
CA LYS A 3 7.46 -28.33 -40.97
C LYS A 3 8.70 -28.88 -40.31
N LEU A 4 9.36 -28.08 -39.49
CA LEU A 4 10.51 -28.47 -38.69
C LEU A 4 10.14 -28.32 -37.19
N PHE A 5 10.09 -29.40 -36.46
CA PHE A 5 10.06 -29.40 -35.00
C PHE A 5 11.51 -29.39 -34.48
N VAL A 6 11.86 -28.39 -33.66
CA VAL A 6 13.13 -28.39 -32.91
C VAL A 6 12.83 -28.86 -31.50
N VAL A 7 13.21 -30.10 -31.23
CA VAL A 7 12.65 -30.84 -30.06
C VAL A 7 13.68 -30.98 -28.96
N GLY A 8 13.37 -30.49 -27.76
CA GLY A 8 14.10 -30.80 -26.54
C GLY A 8 13.69 -32.17 -25.99
N ILE A 9 14.57 -33.17 -26.06
CA ILE A 9 14.29 -34.54 -25.63
C ILE A 9 14.47 -34.78 -24.11
N GLY A 10 14.76 -33.73 -23.34
CA GLY A 10 15.07 -33.85 -21.92
C GLY A 10 16.51 -34.33 -21.64
N PRO A 11 16.89 -34.56 -20.39
CA PRO A 11 18.26 -34.85 -19.96
C PRO A 11 18.71 -36.26 -20.35
N GLY A 12 17.82 -37.19 -20.53
CA GLY A 12 18.11 -38.59 -20.89
C GLY A 12 16.85 -39.42 -20.72
N GLY A 13 16.71 -40.58 -21.21
CA GLY A 13 15.61 -41.50 -21.04
C GLY A 13 14.17 -40.98 -21.31
N LEU A 14 13.31 -41.85 -21.79
CA LEU A 14 11.91 -41.47 -22.17
C LEU A 14 11.06 -40.93 -21.03
N ASN A 15 11.39 -41.24 -19.79
CA ASN A 15 10.64 -40.80 -18.60
C ASN A 15 10.75 -39.28 -18.33
N HIS A 16 11.77 -38.62 -18.89
CA HIS A 16 12.02 -37.19 -18.71
C HIS A 16 11.68 -36.37 -19.96
N MET A 17 11.09 -37.02 -20.97
CA MET A 17 10.62 -36.39 -22.18
C MET A 17 9.22 -35.81 -21.95
N THR A 18 8.94 -34.62 -22.48
CA THR A 18 7.57 -34.09 -22.47
C THR A 18 6.69 -34.88 -23.44
N PHE A 19 5.37 -34.92 -23.17
CA PHE A 19 4.42 -35.54 -24.10
C PHE A 19 4.47 -34.87 -25.48
N GLU A 20 4.59 -33.55 -25.53
CA GLU A 20 4.69 -32.78 -26.76
C GLU A 20 5.94 -33.13 -27.56
N ALA A 21 7.08 -33.33 -26.89
CA ALA A 21 8.31 -33.78 -27.55
C ALA A 21 8.17 -35.18 -28.20
N ARG A 22 7.48 -36.08 -27.50
CA ARG A 22 7.15 -37.41 -28.01
C ARG A 22 6.24 -37.33 -29.23
N GLU A 23 5.16 -36.58 -29.14
CA GLU A 23 4.20 -36.37 -30.23
C GLU A 23 4.88 -35.75 -31.47
N ALA A 24 5.78 -34.76 -31.28
CA ALA A 24 6.51 -34.15 -32.35
C ALA A 24 7.41 -35.15 -33.08
N ILE A 25 8.06 -36.06 -32.34
CA ILE A 25 8.87 -37.15 -32.93
C ILE A 25 7.96 -38.16 -33.63
N ASP A 26 6.86 -38.53 -33.02
CA ASP A 26 5.90 -39.51 -33.61
C ASP A 26 5.29 -38.98 -34.92
N HIS A 27 5.04 -37.68 -35.06
CA HIS A 27 4.54 -37.07 -36.29
C HIS A 27 5.60 -36.78 -37.37
N ALA A 28 6.88 -36.83 -37.03
CA ALA A 28 7.94 -36.55 -37.98
C ALA A 28 8.16 -37.72 -38.95
N ASP A 29 8.40 -37.40 -40.24
CA ASP A 29 8.82 -38.37 -41.26
C ASP A 29 10.33 -38.70 -41.08
N VAL A 30 11.12 -37.68 -40.70
CA VAL A 30 12.55 -37.75 -40.55
C VAL A 30 12.98 -37.20 -39.19
N VAL A 31 13.89 -37.92 -38.51
CA VAL A 31 14.48 -37.46 -37.25
C VAL A 31 15.95 -37.17 -37.46
N VAL A 32 16.36 -35.93 -37.20
CA VAL A 32 17.73 -35.45 -37.37
C VAL A 32 18.34 -35.18 -35.99
N GLY A 33 19.56 -35.65 -35.73
CA GLY A 33 20.18 -35.43 -34.43
C GLY A 33 21.66 -35.80 -34.32
N TYR A 34 22.26 -35.45 -33.20
CA TYR A 34 23.55 -35.96 -32.80
C TYR A 34 23.41 -37.43 -32.38
N LYS A 35 24.34 -38.27 -32.80
CA LYS A 35 24.28 -39.73 -32.60
C LYS A 35 23.91 -40.11 -31.17
N THR A 36 24.60 -39.59 -30.17
CA THR A 36 24.35 -39.86 -28.76
C THR A 36 22.92 -39.46 -28.30
N TYR A 37 22.33 -38.40 -28.88
CA TYR A 37 20.98 -37.99 -28.55
C TYR A 37 19.94 -38.89 -29.19
N LEU A 38 20.22 -39.38 -30.39
CA LEU A 38 19.39 -40.39 -31.07
C LEU A 38 19.37 -41.71 -30.29
N ASP A 39 20.52 -42.11 -29.72
CA ASP A 39 20.63 -43.33 -28.90
C ASP A 39 19.71 -43.28 -27.68
N PHE A 40 19.44 -42.08 -27.08
CA PHE A 40 18.52 -41.95 -25.95
C PHE A 40 17.04 -42.17 -26.30
N ILE A 41 16.67 -42.00 -27.55
CA ILE A 41 15.31 -42.12 -28.06
C ILE A 41 15.16 -43.25 -29.08
N GLU A 42 16.11 -44.17 -29.13
CA GLU A 42 16.16 -45.29 -30.09
C GLU A 42 14.77 -46.03 -30.21
N PRO A 43 14.04 -46.30 -29.12
CA PRO A 43 12.73 -46.99 -29.24
C PRO A 43 11.69 -46.18 -30.02
N LEU A 44 11.84 -44.88 -30.20
CA LEU A 44 10.91 -44.02 -30.98
C LEU A 44 11.31 -43.94 -32.46
N LEU A 45 12.47 -44.48 -32.86
CA LEU A 45 13.04 -44.34 -34.18
C LEU A 45 12.76 -45.51 -35.13
N ALA A 46 12.20 -46.61 -34.63
CA ALA A 46 12.08 -47.88 -35.36
C ALA A 46 11.36 -47.82 -36.71
N ALA A 47 10.51 -46.81 -36.95
CA ALA A 47 9.77 -46.61 -38.20
C ALA A 47 10.08 -45.27 -38.87
N LYS A 48 11.21 -44.64 -38.54
CA LYS A 48 11.57 -43.30 -38.99
C LYS A 48 12.80 -43.32 -39.87
N GLU A 49 12.90 -42.39 -40.82
CA GLU A 49 14.15 -42.08 -41.48
C GLU A 49 15.02 -41.28 -40.49
N VAL A 50 16.25 -41.74 -40.27
CA VAL A 50 17.15 -41.15 -39.25
C VAL A 50 18.40 -40.59 -39.91
N VAL A 51 18.65 -39.32 -39.66
CA VAL A 51 19.84 -38.61 -40.11
C VAL A 51 20.70 -38.28 -38.89
N SER A 52 21.86 -38.90 -38.78
CA SER A 52 22.78 -38.71 -37.68
C SER A 52 24.05 -37.98 -38.09
N SER A 53 24.51 -37.05 -37.23
CA SER A 53 25.77 -36.34 -37.48
C SER A 53 26.68 -36.35 -36.24
N GLY A 54 27.96 -36.06 -36.45
CA GLY A 54 28.96 -35.97 -35.39
C GLY A 54 28.87 -34.73 -34.53
N MET A 55 29.68 -34.68 -33.46
CA MET A 55 29.87 -33.50 -32.63
C MET A 55 30.52 -32.34 -33.41
N MET A 56 30.28 -31.08 -33.05
CA MET A 56 30.77 -29.85 -33.69
C MET A 56 30.33 -29.66 -35.16
N ARG A 57 29.15 -30.18 -35.52
CA ARG A 57 28.50 -30.01 -36.81
C ARG A 57 27.07 -29.44 -36.68
N GLU A 58 26.89 -28.52 -35.77
CA GLU A 58 25.58 -27.96 -35.43
C GLU A 58 24.94 -27.21 -36.61
N VAL A 59 25.72 -26.38 -37.31
CA VAL A 59 25.27 -25.61 -38.49
C VAL A 59 24.83 -26.54 -39.60
N GLU A 60 25.67 -27.51 -39.93
CA GLU A 60 25.40 -28.50 -40.99
C GLU A 60 24.14 -29.32 -40.66
N ARG A 61 23.99 -29.76 -39.42
CA ARG A 61 22.83 -30.51 -38.93
C ARG A 61 21.54 -29.70 -39.03
N CYS A 62 21.55 -28.41 -38.66
CA CYS A 62 20.40 -27.52 -38.80
C CYS A 62 20.07 -27.28 -40.27
N THR A 63 21.08 -27.03 -41.09
CA THR A 63 20.92 -26.83 -42.55
C THR A 63 20.28 -28.07 -43.19
N GLU A 64 20.82 -29.27 -42.91
CA GLU A 64 20.29 -30.55 -43.43
C GLU A 64 18.82 -30.77 -42.97
N ALA A 65 18.50 -30.49 -41.72
CA ALA A 65 17.11 -30.59 -41.24
C ALA A 65 16.18 -29.59 -41.95
N LEU A 66 16.62 -28.35 -42.20
CA LEU A 66 15.89 -27.35 -42.95
C LEU A 66 15.71 -27.70 -44.42
N ASP A 67 16.75 -28.25 -45.07
CA ASP A 67 16.69 -28.71 -46.48
C ASP A 67 15.67 -29.84 -46.64
N ILE A 68 15.68 -30.81 -45.74
CA ILE A 68 14.71 -31.91 -45.72
C ILE A 68 13.28 -31.36 -45.50
N ALA A 69 13.10 -30.42 -44.54
CA ALA A 69 11.81 -29.82 -44.32
C ALA A 69 11.32 -28.99 -45.51
N ALA A 70 12.22 -28.24 -46.16
CA ALA A 70 11.91 -27.47 -47.38
C ALA A 70 11.49 -28.37 -48.54
N SER A 71 11.94 -29.64 -48.60
CA SER A 71 11.49 -30.61 -49.58
C SER A 71 10.05 -31.13 -49.39
N GLY A 72 9.38 -30.69 -48.30
CA GLY A 72 7.97 -31.02 -48.04
C GLY A 72 7.76 -32.11 -46.96
N LYS A 73 8.82 -32.65 -46.35
CA LYS A 73 8.73 -33.60 -45.24
C LYS A 73 8.55 -32.88 -43.91
N THR A 74 7.95 -33.58 -42.94
CA THR A 74 7.92 -33.15 -41.51
C THR A 74 9.17 -33.67 -40.82
N VAL A 75 9.97 -32.78 -40.23
CA VAL A 75 11.25 -33.11 -39.63
C VAL A 75 11.28 -32.83 -38.13
N ALA A 76 11.85 -33.74 -37.34
CA ALA A 76 12.17 -33.50 -35.93
C ALA A 76 13.70 -33.37 -35.78
N LEU A 77 14.17 -32.17 -35.45
CA LEU A 77 15.57 -31.91 -35.08
C LEU A 77 15.70 -32.01 -33.56
N VAL A 78 16.37 -33.08 -33.10
CA VAL A 78 16.44 -33.40 -31.66
C VAL A 78 17.66 -32.81 -30.97
N SER A 79 17.47 -32.26 -29.79
CA SER A 79 18.48 -31.68 -28.91
C SER A 79 18.34 -32.23 -27.50
N SER A 80 19.43 -32.59 -26.85
CA SER A 80 19.41 -33.00 -25.44
C SER A 80 19.05 -31.83 -24.54
N GLY A 81 18.31 -32.09 -23.48
CA GLY A 81 17.81 -31.04 -22.58
C GLY A 81 16.66 -30.27 -23.23
N ASP A 82 16.74 -28.97 -23.16
CA ASP A 82 15.81 -28.03 -23.79
C ASP A 82 16.37 -27.52 -25.12
N ALA A 83 15.52 -27.39 -26.14
CA ALA A 83 15.92 -26.93 -27.47
C ALA A 83 16.35 -25.46 -27.50
N GLY A 84 15.88 -24.62 -26.57
CA GLY A 84 16.18 -23.18 -26.48
C GLY A 84 17.31 -22.81 -25.52
N ILE A 85 17.70 -23.74 -24.59
CA ILE A 85 18.78 -23.48 -23.62
C ILE A 85 20.07 -24.13 -24.09
N TYR A 86 20.91 -23.36 -24.77
CA TYR A 86 22.13 -23.84 -25.46
C TYR A 86 21.89 -25.01 -26.42
N GLY A 87 20.66 -25.12 -26.93
CA GLY A 87 20.20 -26.11 -27.90
C GLY A 87 20.20 -25.57 -29.33
N MET A 88 19.47 -26.28 -30.21
CA MET A 88 19.50 -26.03 -31.65
C MET A 88 18.45 -24.99 -32.12
N ALA A 89 17.50 -24.54 -31.25
CA ALA A 89 16.40 -23.71 -31.70
C ALA A 89 16.84 -22.34 -32.21
N GLY A 90 17.76 -21.66 -31.52
CA GLY A 90 18.30 -20.38 -31.96
C GLY A 90 18.93 -20.46 -33.35
N LEU A 91 19.78 -21.44 -33.54
CA LEU A 91 20.48 -21.65 -34.83
C LEU A 91 19.50 -21.98 -35.98
N ALA A 92 18.50 -22.81 -35.74
CA ALA A 92 17.49 -23.13 -36.76
C ALA A 92 16.67 -21.91 -37.17
N LEU A 93 16.31 -21.06 -36.20
CA LEU A 93 15.61 -19.81 -36.47
C LEU A 93 16.48 -18.78 -37.18
N GLU A 94 17.76 -18.62 -36.78
CA GLU A 94 18.73 -17.71 -37.45
C GLU A 94 18.96 -18.10 -38.91
N LEU A 95 19.09 -19.38 -39.22
CA LEU A 95 19.26 -19.87 -40.60
C LEU A 95 18.01 -19.65 -41.46
N ALA A 96 16.83 -19.69 -40.85
CA ALA A 96 15.58 -19.47 -41.55
C ALA A 96 15.23 -17.98 -41.67
N GLU A 97 15.83 -17.11 -40.88
CA GLU A 97 15.58 -15.68 -40.89
C GLU A 97 16.21 -15.00 -42.12
N GLY A 98 15.55 -14.01 -42.66
CA GLY A 98 16.02 -13.19 -43.76
C GLY A 98 15.14 -13.28 -44.99
N ALA A 99 15.10 -12.16 -45.75
CA ALA A 99 14.22 -12.02 -46.92
C ALA A 99 14.62 -13.01 -48.07
N ASP A 100 15.89 -13.38 -48.15
CA ASP A 100 16.47 -14.25 -49.19
C ASP A 100 16.72 -15.69 -48.71
N SER A 101 16.31 -16.04 -47.48
CA SER A 101 16.48 -17.39 -46.94
C SER A 101 15.65 -18.42 -47.72
N PRO A 102 16.25 -19.53 -48.23
CA PRO A 102 15.48 -20.59 -48.88
C PRO A 102 14.49 -21.28 -47.94
N TYR A 103 14.65 -21.12 -46.64
CA TYR A 103 13.85 -21.79 -45.58
C TYR A 103 12.69 -20.96 -45.07
N ARG A 104 12.43 -19.76 -45.60
CA ARG A 104 11.39 -18.84 -45.15
C ARG A 104 9.96 -19.44 -45.14
N LYS A 105 9.73 -20.48 -45.96
CA LYS A 105 8.42 -21.17 -46.04
C LYS A 105 8.32 -22.38 -45.11
N VAL A 106 9.37 -22.73 -44.40
CA VAL A 106 9.36 -23.83 -43.41
C VAL A 106 8.76 -23.31 -42.12
N GLU A 107 7.69 -23.94 -41.67
CA GLU A 107 7.11 -23.69 -40.34
C GLU A 107 8.08 -24.31 -39.29
N ILE A 108 8.70 -23.48 -38.47
CA ILE A 108 9.56 -23.93 -37.38
C ILE A 108 8.80 -23.87 -36.05
N VAL A 109 8.71 -25.01 -35.39
CA VAL A 109 8.06 -25.14 -34.07
C VAL A 109 9.11 -25.59 -33.06
N VAL A 110 9.31 -24.78 -32.00
CA VAL A 110 10.23 -25.13 -30.91
C VAL A 110 9.44 -25.87 -29.84
N VAL A 111 9.84 -27.09 -29.55
CA VAL A 111 9.22 -27.96 -28.55
C VAL A 111 10.10 -28.03 -27.31
N PRO A 112 9.63 -27.58 -26.12
CA PRO A 112 10.46 -27.50 -24.94
C PRO A 112 10.79 -28.86 -24.35
N GLY A 113 11.93 -28.96 -23.65
CA GLY A 113 12.36 -30.13 -22.91
C GLY A 113 12.84 -29.80 -21.50
N VAL A 114 12.98 -30.79 -20.64
CA VAL A 114 13.57 -30.60 -19.32
C VAL A 114 15.08 -30.29 -19.48
N SER A 115 15.49 -29.10 -19.08
CA SER A 115 16.88 -28.67 -19.25
C SER A 115 17.83 -29.36 -18.27
N ALA A 116 19.12 -29.39 -18.62
CA ALA A 116 20.16 -30.01 -17.78
C ALA A 116 20.25 -29.35 -16.39
N VAL A 117 20.02 -28.03 -16.28
CA VAL A 117 20.05 -27.33 -14.99
C VAL A 117 18.88 -27.76 -14.11
N GLN A 118 17.68 -27.96 -14.68
CA GLN A 118 16.51 -28.45 -13.92
C GLN A 118 16.73 -29.90 -13.47
N ALA A 119 17.26 -30.75 -14.33
CA ALA A 119 17.62 -32.12 -14.01
C ALA A 119 18.66 -32.18 -12.88
N ALA A 120 19.76 -31.43 -13.00
CA ALA A 120 20.76 -31.38 -11.93
C ALA A 120 20.19 -30.82 -10.61
N ALA A 121 19.36 -29.80 -10.67
CA ALA A 121 18.72 -29.23 -9.49
C ALA A 121 17.82 -30.25 -8.76
N SER A 122 17.06 -31.07 -9.48
CA SER A 122 16.19 -32.11 -8.88
C SER A 122 17.00 -33.19 -8.16
N VAL A 123 18.18 -33.54 -8.66
CA VAL A 123 19.12 -34.47 -8.03
C VAL A 123 19.74 -33.88 -6.76
N LEU A 124 19.99 -32.57 -6.73
CA LEU A 124 20.62 -31.87 -5.61
C LEU A 124 19.62 -31.49 -4.51
N GLY A 125 18.34 -31.35 -4.81
CA GLY A 125 17.30 -30.88 -3.90
C GLY A 125 16.54 -29.67 -4.43
N ALA A 126 16.74 -28.50 -3.86
CA ALA A 126 16.08 -27.26 -4.28
C ALA A 126 17.06 -26.06 -4.35
N PRO A 127 18.15 -26.17 -5.12
CA PRO A 127 19.14 -25.08 -5.20
C PRO A 127 18.66 -23.85 -5.98
N LEU A 128 17.66 -23.98 -6.86
CA LEU A 128 17.15 -22.94 -7.77
C LEU A 128 15.87 -22.25 -7.29
N MET A 129 15.59 -22.26 -6.00
CA MET A 129 14.37 -21.63 -5.45
C MET A 129 14.45 -20.11 -5.39
N HIS A 130 15.61 -19.52 -5.66
CA HIS A 130 15.84 -18.07 -5.75
C HIS A 130 16.26 -17.69 -7.18
N ASP A 131 16.50 -16.40 -7.41
CA ASP A 131 16.99 -15.94 -8.72
C ASP A 131 18.30 -16.62 -9.09
N PHE A 132 18.41 -17.09 -10.32
CA PHE A 132 19.59 -17.84 -10.78
C PHE A 132 20.03 -17.42 -12.18
N ALA A 133 21.33 -17.51 -12.44
CA ALA A 133 21.94 -17.26 -13.72
C ALA A 133 22.47 -18.56 -14.33
N VAL A 134 22.18 -18.79 -15.61
CA VAL A 134 22.73 -19.89 -16.41
C VAL A 134 23.84 -19.34 -17.28
N ILE A 135 25.09 -19.82 -17.07
CA ILE A 135 26.29 -19.33 -17.78
C ILE A 135 27.03 -20.50 -18.38
N SER A 136 27.21 -20.45 -19.70
CA SER A 136 28.10 -21.40 -20.39
C SER A 136 29.55 -20.90 -20.34
N LEU A 137 30.46 -21.76 -19.92
CA LEU A 137 31.89 -21.47 -19.92
C LEU A 137 32.55 -21.74 -21.30
N SER A 138 31.74 -22.08 -22.32
CA SER A 138 32.27 -22.27 -23.70
C SER A 138 32.57 -20.91 -24.33
N ASP A 139 33.81 -20.71 -24.68
CA ASP A 139 34.36 -19.53 -25.37
C ASP A 139 34.39 -19.65 -26.91
N LEU A 140 33.77 -20.69 -27.46
CA LEU A 140 33.68 -20.90 -28.91
C LEU A 140 32.84 -19.84 -29.62
N MET A 141 31.68 -19.47 -29.03
CA MET A 141 30.73 -18.53 -29.63
C MET A 141 30.66 -17.22 -28.85
N THR A 142 31.15 -17.20 -27.62
CA THR A 142 31.09 -16.03 -26.74
C THR A 142 32.52 -15.68 -26.28
N PRO A 143 32.98 -14.42 -26.49
CA PRO A 143 34.31 -14.02 -26.03
C PRO A 143 34.48 -14.21 -24.51
N LEU A 144 35.64 -14.72 -24.09
CA LEU A 144 35.92 -15.02 -22.68
C LEU A 144 35.73 -13.80 -21.75
N ASP A 145 36.05 -12.59 -22.20
CA ASP A 145 35.85 -11.37 -21.43
C ASP A 145 34.36 -11.09 -21.18
N THR A 146 33.48 -11.48 -22.08
CA THR A 146 32.02 -11.39 -21.89
C THR A 146 31.58 -12.40 -20.84
N ILE A 147 32.10 -13.61 -20.85
CA ILE A 147 31.83 -14.64 -19.84
C ILE A 147 32.27 -14.14 -18.46
N ARG A 148 33.50 -13.58 -18.35
CA ARG A 148 34.02 -12.97 -17.12
C ARG A 148 33.12 -11.86 -16.57
N LYS A 149 32.62 -10.96 -17.44
CA LYS A 149 31.68 -9.88 -17.04
C LYS A 149 30.38 -10.45 -16.49
N ARG A 150 29.82 -11.48 -17.13
CA ARG A 150 28.59 -12.14 -16.68
C ARG A 150 28.77 -12.83 -15.32
N LEU A 151 29.90 -13.52 -15.12
CA LEU A 151 30.25 -14.15 -13.85
C LEU A 151 30.38 -13.12 -12.71
N LYS A 152 31.06 -11.98 -12.95
CA LYS A 152 31.21 -10.90 -11.97
C LYS A 152 29.86 -10.30 -11.61
N ALA A 153 29.02 -9.97 -12.60
CA ALA A 153 27.71 -9.42 -12.37
C ALA A 153 26.80 -10.38 -11.58
N ALA A 154 26.81 -11.68 -11.92
CA ALA A 154 26.06 -12.69 -11.18
C ALA A 154 26.60 -12.90 -9.75
N ALA A 155 27.92 -12.76 -9.55
CA ALA A 155 28.56 -12.85 -8.25
C ALA A 155 28.19 -11.67 -7.34
N GLU A 156 28.26 -10.44 -7.87
CA GLU A 156 27.94 -9.19 -7.17
C GLU A 156 26.44 -9.10 -6.79
N ALA A 157 25.56 -9.57 -7.70
CA ALA A 157 24.11 -9.59 -7.47
C ALA A 157 23.61 -10.78 -6.64
N ASP A 158 24.52 -11.63 -6.17
CA ASP A 158 24.24 -12.81 -5.34
C ASP A 158 23.24 -13.82 -5.95
N PHE A 159 23.27 -13.99 -7.29
CA PHE A 159 22.49 -15.04 -7.98
C PHE A 159 23.03 -16.43 -7.66
N VAL A 160 22.16 -17.44 -7.61
CA VAL A 160 22.62 -18.84 -7.78
C VAL A 160 23.16 -18.98 -9.19
N VAL A 161 24.33 -19.60 -9.37
CA VAL A 161 24.99 -19.72 -10.67
C VAL A 161 25.03 -21.18 -11.14
N ALA A 162 24.43 -21.45 -12.29
CA ALA A 162 24.53 -22.74 -12.96
C ALA A 162 25.49 -22.66 -14.12
N LEU A 163 26.60 -23.43 -14.07
CA LEU A 163 27.62 -23.46 -15.07
C LEU A 163 27.41 -24.64 -16.05
N TYR A 164 27.24 -24.28 -17.33
CA TYR A 164 27.19 -25.21 -18.44
C TYR A 164 28.58 -25.34 -19.11
N ASN A 165 28.84 -26.49 -19.70
CA ASN A 165 30.11 -26.78 -20.39
C ASN A 165 31.34 -26.44 -19.51
N PRO A 166 31.36 -26.89 -18.24
CA PRO A 166 32.35 -26.38 -17.28
C PRO A 166 33.78 -26.75 -17.64
N ARG A 167 34.03 -27.91 -18.23
CA ARG A 167 35.38 -28.35 -18.60
C ARG A 167 35.39 -29.25 -19.83
N SER A 168 36.41 -29.16 -20.68
CA SER A 168 36.65 -30.08 -21.81
C SER A 168 38.16 -30.31 -22.00
N LYS A 169 38.56 -31.18 -22.96
CA LYS A 169 39.98 -31.44 -23.25
C LYS A 169 40.77 -30.19 -23.66
N GLY A 170 40.13 -29.22 -24.31
CA GLY A 170 40.75 -27.96 -24.75
C GLY A 170 40.39 -26.75 -23.88
N ARG A 171 39.57 -26.91 -22.83
CA ARG A 171 39.06 -25.85 -21.98
C ARG A 171 39.15 -26.28 -20.51
N VAL A 172 40.24 -25.94 -19.88
CA VAL A 172 40.59 -26.37 -18.51
C VAL A 172 40.53 -25.21 -17.54
N THR A 173 40.97 -24.01 -17.95
CA THR A 173 41.16 -22.84 -17.05
C THR A 173 39.92 -22.03 -16.81
N GLN A 174 38.87 -22.10 -17.66
CA GLN A 174 37.67 -21.29 -17.53
C GLN A 174 36.88 -21.59 -16.25
N ILE A 175 36.87 -22.84 -15.81
CA ILE A 175 36.21 -23.22 -14.53
C ILE A 175 37.03 -22.74 -13.32
N GLU A 176 38.33 -22.69 -13.43
CA GLU A 176 39.24 -22.17 -12.40
C GLU A 176 39.04 -20.65 -12.24
N GLU A 177 39.01 -19.90 -13.34
CA GLU A 177 38.69 -18.46 -13.33
C GLU A 177 37.29 -18.18 -12.80
N ALA A 178 36.29 -19.01 -13.14
CA ALA A 178 34.94 -18.87 -12.60
C ALA A 178 34.90 -19.07 -11.08
N ALA A 179 35.64 -20.05 -10.57
CA ALA A 179 35.81 -20.28 -9.14
C ALA A 179 36.44 -19.07 -8.43
N GLU A 180 37.55 -18.54 -8.98
CA GLU A 180 38.25 -17.38 -8.43
C GLU A 180 37.35 -16.15 -8.35
N ILE A 181 36.57 -15.84 -9.41
CA ILE A 181 35.66 -14.71 -9.46
C ILE A 181 34.56 -14.86 -8.37
N LEU A 182 34.00 -16.04 -8.22
CA LEU A 182 32.93 -16.31 -7.28
C LEU A 182 33.44 -16.36 -5.82
N ILE A 183 34.62 -16.94 -5.58
CA ILE A 183 35.29 -16.96 -4.27
C ILE A 183 35.60 -15.53 -3.80
N ALA A 184 36.11 -14.68 -4.69
CA ALA A 184 36.43 -13.29 -4.36
C ALA A 184 35.20 -12.49 -3.89
N ALA A 185 34.00 -12.82 -4.39
CA ALA A 185 32.76 -12.14 -4.03
C ALA A 185 32.01 -12.78 -2.85
N ARG A 186 32.12 -14.10 -2.66
CA ARG A 186 31.24 -14.86 -1.75
C ARG A 186 31.97 -15.68 -0.69
N GLY A 187 33.29 -15.78 -0.76
CA GLY A 187 34.08 -16.66 0.10
C GLY A 187 34.09 -18.12 -0.34
N THR A 188 34.75 -18.97 0.43
CA THR A 188 35.02 -20.39 0.11
C THR A 188 33.93 -21.35 0.54
N ASP A 189 33.09 -20.97 1.49
CA ASP A 189 32.16 -21.87 2.19
C ASP A 189 30.79 -22.03 1.53
N VAL A 190 30.57 -21.33 0.39
CA VAL A 190 29.30 -21.39 -0.37
C VAL A 190 29.04 -22.82 -0.86
N PRO A 191 27.86 -23.41 -0.63
CA PRO A 191 27.54 -24.75 -1.11
C PRO A 191 27.56 -24.86 -2.64
N VAL A 192 28.15 -25.93 -3.13
CA VAL A 192 28.22 -26.26 -4.55
C VAL A 192 27.72 -27.68 -4.78
N GLY A 193 26.88 -27.86 -5.79
CA GLY A 193 26.46 -29.16 -6.31
C GLY A 193 27.05 -29.42 -7.67
N ILE A 194 27.71 -30.57 -7.83
CA ILE A 194 28.23 -31.06 -9.12
C ILE A 194 27.40 -32.29 -9.45
N VAL A 195 26.70 -32.28 -10.58
CA VAL A 195 25.94 -33.42 -11.06
C VAL A 195 26.44 -33.80 -12.45
N ARG A 196 26.94 -35.01 -12.55
CA ARG A 196 27.37 -35.64 -13.81
C ARG A 196 26.28 -36.57 -14.30
N ASN A 197 26.00 -36.58 -15.59
CA ASN A 197 24.97 -37.42 -16.20
C ASN A 197 23.59 -37.33 -15.50
N ALA A 198 23.14 -36.13 -15.14
CA ALA A 198 21.86 -35.93 -14.45
C ALA A 198 20.69 -36.66 -15.14
N CYS A 199 19.97 -37.50 -14.42
CA CYS A 199 18.86 -38.33 -14.91
C CYS A 199 19.27 -39.34 -16.02
N ARG A 200 20.52 -39.81 -16.05
CA ARG A 200 21.07 -40.79 -17.02
C ARG A 200 21.78 -41.93 -16.30
N ASP A 201 22.05 -43.00 -17.04
CA ASP A 201 22.91 -44.06 -16.54
C ASP A 201 24.29 -43.51 -16.17
N GLY A 202 24.76 -43.89 -14.97
CA GLY A 202 26.01 -43.37 -14.42
C GLY A 202 25.85 -41.95 -13.84
N GLU A 203 24.66 -41.61 -13.33
CA GLU A 203 24.45 -40.37 -12.57
C GLU A 203 25.35 -40.34 -11.33
N GLU A 204 26.12 -39.28 -11.18
CA GLU A 204 26.96 -39.01 -10.02
C GLU A 204 26.59 -37.66 -9.43
N ARG A 205 26.44 -37.59 -8.09
CA ARG A 205 26.12 -36.38 -7.33
C ARG A 205 27.23 -36.13 -6.31
N ILE A 206 27.78 -34.93 -6.34
CA ILE A 206 28.74 -34.43 -5.35
C ILE A 206 28.18 -33.13 -4.76
N VAL A 207 28.20 -33.04 -3.43
CA VAL A 207 27.87 -31.82 -2.70
C VAL A 207 29.12 -31.39 -1.94
N THR A 208 29.59 -30.18 -2.19
CA THR A 208 30.85 -29.65 -1.68
C THR A 208 30.74 -28.15 -1.44
N THR A 209 31.86 -27.48 -1.23
CA THR A 209 31.96 -26.02 -1.12
C THR A 209 32.64 -25.39 -2.32
N LEU A 210 32.49 -24.08 -2.50
CA LEU A 210 33.12 -23.36 -3.60
C LEU A 210 34.65 -23.43 -3.56
N GLY A 211 35.24 -23.44 -2.35
CA GLY A 211 36.67 -23.58 -2.15
C GLY A 211 37.22 -24.96 -2.51
N GLU A 212 36.40 -26.01 -2.39
CA GLU A 212 36.81 -27.40 -2.66
C GLU A 212 36.32 -27.92 -4.03
N MET A 213 35.53 -27.15 -4.75
CA MET A 213 34.87 -27.55 -5.98
C MET A 213 35.86 -28.13 -7.02
N LEU A 214 37.02 -27.53 -7.16
CA LEU A 214 38.04 -27.95 -8.16
C LEU A 214 38.76 -29.23 -7.80
N ALA A 215 38.65 -29.72 -6.56
CA ALA A 215 39.22 -31.02 -6.16
C ALA A 215 38.41 -32.22 -6.68
N HIS A 216 37.22 -31.99 -7.19
CA HIS A 216 36.30 -33.01 -7.68
C HIS A 216 36.33 -33.16 -9.19
N PRO A 217 35.97 -34.33 -9.73
CA PRO A 217 35.93 -34.56 -11.17
C PRO A 217 34.80 -33.71 -11.80
N ILE A 218 35.19 -32.84 -12.73
CA ILE A 218 34.28 -32.01 -13.53
C ILE A 218 34.62 -32.18 -14.99
N ASP A 219 33.66 -32.54 -15.82
CA ASP A 219 33.83 -32.76 -17.26
C ASP A 219 32.70 -32.14 -18.10
N MET A 220 32.60 -32.45 -19.36
CA MET A 220 31.57 -31.94 -20.28
C MET A 220 30.16 -32.47 -19.97
N PHE A 221 30.05 -33.54 -19.20
CA PHE A 221 28.76 -34.13 -18.81
C PHE A 221 28.29 -33.64 -17.45
N SER A 222 29.02 -32.71 -16.86
CA SER A 222 28.74 -32.13 -15.54
C SER A 222 28.01 -30.81 -15.66
N ILE A 223 27.05 -30.60 -14.77
CA ILE A 223 26.44 -29.29 -14.42
C ILE A 223 26.90 -28.93 -13.02
N VAL A 224 27.43 -27.71 -12.88
CA VAL A 224 27.86 -27.19 -11.57
C VAL A 224 26.87 -26.11 -11.13
N ILE A 225 26.23 -26.29 -9.96
CA ILE A 225 25.32 -25.32 -9.39
C ILE A 225 25.96 -24.75 -8.12
N ILE A 226 26.25 -23.45 -8.15
CA ILE A 226 26.90 -22.71 -7.07
C ILE A 226 25.84 -21.87 -6.37
N GLY A 227 25.69 -22.05 -5.07
CA GLY A 227 24.72 -21.35 -4.25
C GLY A 227 24.98 -19.84 -4.12
N ASN A 228 24.06 -19.16 -3.44
CA ASN A 228 24.23 -17.78 -3.03
C ASN A 228 24.46 -17.68 -1.49
N ALA A 229 24.51 -16.48 -0.93
CA ALA A 229 24.76 -16.25 0.49
C ALA A 229 23.73 -16.93 1.44
N THR A 230 22.54 -17.29 0.92
CA THR A 230 21.50 -17.95 1.71
C THR A 230 21.43 -19.46 1.52
N THR A 231 22.20 -20.00 0.57
CA THR A 231 22.22 -21.44 0.25
C THR A 231 22.84 -22.24 1.38
N ARG A 232 22.21 -23.37 1.71
CA ARG A 232 22.69 -24.28 2.76
C ARG A 232 22.56 -25.73 2.35
N ILE A 233 23.31 -26.58 3.04
CA ILE A 233 23.21 -28.04 2.93
C ILE A 233 22.32 -28.51 4.10
N SER A 234 21.27 -29.28 3.80
CA SER A 234 20.40 -29.89 4.81
C SER A 234 21.05 -31.09 5.48
N ALA A 235 20.50 -31.56 6.60
CA ALA A 235 21.02 -32.68 7.35
C ALA A 235 21.08 -34.01 6.53
N ASP A 236 20.25 -34.16 5.51
CA ASP A 236 20.22 -35.28 4.57
C ASP A 236 21.09 -35.04 3.32
N GLY A 237 21.92 -34.00 3.34
CA GLY A 237 22.89 -33.68 2.27
C GLY A 237 22.28 -33.04 1.01
N ARG A 238 21.07 -32.46 1.07
CA ARG A 238 20.49 -31.72 -0.06
C ARG A 238 20.89 -30.26 -0.02
N ILE A 239 21.03 -29.65 -1.21
CA ILE A 239 21.25 -28.21 -1.33
C ILE A 239 19.90 -27.52 -1.39
N ILE A 240 19.71 -26.51 -0.55
CA ILE A 240 18.51 -25.69 -0.48
C ILE A 240 18.91 -24.21 -0.54
N THR A 241 18.39 -23.47 -1.49
CA THR A 241 18.46 -22.01 -1.52
C THR A 241 17.11 -21.45 -1.06
N PRO A 242 17.00 -20.97 0.18
CA PRO A 242 15.70 -20.53 0.72
C PRO A 242 15.20 -19.27 0.00
N ARG A 243 13.95 -19.27 -0.42
CA ARG A 243 13.27 -18.08 -0.99
C ARG A 243 12.70 -17.13 0.09
N GLY A 244 13.21 -17.23 1.31
CA GLY A 244 12.72 -16.42 2.43
C GLY A 244 11.46 -17.00 3.11
N TYR A 245 11.02 -18.21 2.75
CA TYR A 245 9.93 -18.90 3.46
C TYR A 245 10.27 -19.20 4.92
N GLU A 246 11.57 -19.33 5.26
CA GLU A 246 12.00 -19.48 6.65
C GLU A 246 11.90 -18.17 7.43
N ARG A 247 12.19 -17.02 6.80
CA ARG A 247 11.88 -15.71 7.39
C ARG A 247 10.38 -15.53 7.58
N ARG A 248 9.56 -16.05 6.65
CA ARG A 248 8.11 -16.17 6.84
C ARG A 248 7.75 -17.18 7.93
N ARG A 249 8.44 -18.30 8.01
CA ARG A 249 8.20 -19.35 8.99
C ARG A 249 8.80 -19.03 10.37
N LEU A 250 9.84 -18.20 10.45
CA LEU A 250 10.35 -17.59 11.68
C LEU A 250 9.51 -16.35 12.02
N ALA A 251 9.11 -15.54 11.05
CA ALA A 251 8.10 -14.50 11.25
C ALA A 251 6.71 -15.10 11.53
N SER A 252 6.34 -16.24 10.96
CA SER A 252 5.15 -17.01 11.35
C SER A 252 5.38 -17.87 12.60
N ARG A 253 6.61 -18.24 12.97
CA ARG A 253 6.90 -18.86 14.27
C ARG A 253 7.15 -17.84 15.38
N GLU A 254 7.51 -16.61 15.05
CA GLU A 254 7.43 -15.47 15.95
C GLU A 254 6.02 -14.87 15.97
N THR A 255 5.17 -15.19 14.99
CA THR A 255 3.73 -14.91 14.96
C THR A 255 2.85 -16.15 15.17
N ASP A 256 3.37 -17.36 15.00
CA ASP A 256 2.92 -18.62 15.60
C ASP A 256 3.61 -18.78 16.99
N VAL A 257 3.43 -17.81 17.84
CA VAL A 257 3.09 -18.18 19.21
C VAL A 257 1.81 -19.00 19.02
N PRO A 258 1.78 -20.31 19.34
CA PRO A 258 0.51 -20.98 19.48
C PRO A 258 -0.27 -20.05 20.40
N VAL A 259 -1.38 -19.51 19.92
CA VAL A 259 -2.40 -19.01 20.81
C VAL A 259 -2.83 -20.29 21.52
N ASP A 260 -2.13 -20.57 22.62
CA ASP A 260 -2.57 -21.57 23.56
C ASP A 260 -3.96 -21.09 23.97
N ALA A 261 -4.98 -21.69 23.39
CA ALA A 261 -6.38 -21.31 23.54
C ALA A 261 -6.87 -21.45 25.01
N ALA A 262 -5.94 -21.60 25.96
CA ALA A 262 -6.22 -21.87 27.36
C ALA A 262 -5.33 -21.12 28.36
N ALA A 263 -4.35 -20.28 27.95
CA ALA A 263 -3.69 -19.41 28.91
C ALA A 263 -4.50 -18.10 29.02
N PRO A 264 -4.90 -17.66 30.23
CA PRO A 264 -5.41 -16.31 30.40
C PRO A 264 -4.34 -15.36 29.88
N LEU A 265 -4.72 -14.41 28.98
CA LEU A 265 -3.85 -13.36 28.50
C LEU A 265 -3.24 -12.67 29.72
N ALA A 266 -1.95 -12.84 29.95
CA ALA A 266 -1.26 -12.18 31.01
C ALA A 266 -1.34 -10.68 30.73
N ASP A 267 -2.23 -9.97 31.44
CA ASP A 267 -2.42 -8.52 31.47
C ASP A 267 -2.31 -7.83 30.08
N PRO A 268 -3.37 -7.85 29.27
CA PRO A 268 -3.37 -7.19 27.98
C PRO A 268 -3.19 -5.69 28.19
N ARG A 269 -2.16 -5.10 27.57
CA ARG A 269 -1.91 -3.65 27.61
C ARG A 269 -2.54 -2.93 26.41
N ALA A 270 -3.49 -3.57 25.74
CA ALA A 270 -4.19 -3.02 24.60
C ALA A 270 -5.60 -3.63 24.47
N LEU A 271 -6.52 -2.89 23.86
CA LEU A 271 -7.85 -3.32 23.45
C LEU A 271 -8.09 -2.86 22.02
N MET A 272 -8.69 -3.70 21.17
CA MET A 272 -8.96 -3.35 19.78
C MET A 272 -10.47 -3.30 19.48
N PHE A 273 -10.93 -2.18 18.92
CA PHE A 273 -12.27 -2.05 18.37
C PHE A 273 -12.25 -2.39 16.88
N CYS A 274 -12.97 -3.43 16.48
CA CYS A 274 -13.17 -3.83 15.10
C CYS A 274 -14.63 -3.63 14.68
N GLY A 275 -14.92 -3.70 13.37
CA GLY A 275 -16.29 -3.48 12.88
C GLY A 275 -16.80 -4.63 12.02
N THR A 276 -18.14 -4.78 11.95
CA THR A 276 -18.81 -5.58 10.94
C THR A 276 -18.77 -4.95 9.54
N GLY A 277 -18.39 -3.67 9.46
CA GLY A 277 -18.32 -2.90 8.22
C GLY A 277 -17.63 -1.56 8.39
N SER A 278 -17.61 -0.77 7.30
CA SER A 278 -17.27 0.65 7.36
C SER A 278 -18.40 1.45 8.01
N ASP A 279 -18.10 2.63 8.54
CA ASP A 279 -19.06 3.59 9.17
C ASP A 279 -19.85 3.05 10.37
N VAL A 280 -19.52 1.91 10.94
CA VAL A 280 -20.23 1.37 12.12
C VAL A 280 -19.97 2.16 13.40
N GLY A 281 -19.07 3.14 13.39
CA GLY A 281 -18.74 4.02 14.50
C GLY A 281 -17.50 3.66 15.30
N LYS A 282 -16.58 2.87 14.72
CA LYS A 282 -15.30 2.48 15.35
C LYS A 282 -14.54 3.68 15.91
N SER A 283 -14.27 4.70 15.09
CA SER A 283 -13.45 5.85 15.45
C SER A 283 -14.05 6.66 16.60
N VAL A 284 -15.38 6.83 16.62
CA VAL A 284 -16.10 7.52 17.68
C VAL A 284 -16.03 6.74 19.00
N ILE A 285 -16.31 5.44 18.96
CA ILE A 285 -16.24 4.57 20.16
C ILE A 285 -14.81 4.51 20.71
N THR A 286 -13.81 4.41 19.82
CA THR A 286 -12.40 4.46 20.19
C THR A 286 -12.04 5.76 20.90
N ALA A 287 -12.47 6.93 20.36
CA ALA A 287 -12.24 8.23 20.99
C ALA A 287 -12.92 8.34 22.36
N GLY A 288 -14.18 7.90 22.47
CA GLY A 288 -14.89 7.88 23.74
C GLY A 288 -14.24 6.99 24.80
N PHE A 289 -13.75 5.80 24.38
CA PHE A 289 -13.05 4.90 25.29
C PHE A 289 -11.67 5.45 25.72
N CYS A 290 -10.94 6.10 24.81
CA CYS A 290 -9.73 6.86 25.14
C CYS A 290 -10.00 7.90 26.24
N ARG A 291 -11.09 8.67 26.10
CA ARG A 291 -11.49 9.67 27.10
C ARG A 291 -11.87 9.04 28.43
N ILE A 292 -12.61 7.93 28.44
CA ILE A 292 -12.94 7.18 29.67
C ILE A 292 -11.68 6.77 30.41
N LEU A 293 -10.70 6.17 29.71
CA LEU A 293 -9.44 5.76 30.34
C LEU A 293 -8.63 6.95 30.85
N LYS A 294 -8.57 8.05 30.10
CA LYS A 294 -7.92 9.29 30.54
C LYS A 294 -8.58 9.83 31.83
N ARG A 295 -9.91 9.89 31.90
CA ARG A 295 -10.64 10.36 33.09
C ARG A 295 -10.35 9.50 34.33
N ARG A 296 -10.00 8.23 34.14
CA ARG A 296 -9.55 7.30 35.18
C ARG A 296 -8.06 7.42 35.52
N GLY A 297 -7.36 8.39 34.95
CA GLY A 297 -5.93 8.62 35.22
C GLY A 297 -4.98 7.65 34.52
N ILE A 298 -5.47 6.86 33.54
CA ILE A 298 -4.63 5.92 32.79
C ILE A 298 -3.87 6.69 31.70
N SER A 299 -2.55 6.49 31.63
CA SER A 299 -1.74 6.96 30.50
C SER A 299 -2.06 6.12 29.26
N VAL A 300 -2.83 6.71 28.34
CA VAL A 300 -3.43 6.01 27.19
C VAL A 300 -3.05 6.70 25.87
N ALA A 301 -2.82 5.90 24.83
CA ALA A 301 -2.66 6.39 23.46
C ALA A 301 -3.54 5.60 22.49
N PRO A 302 -4.03 6.23 21.39
CA PRO A 302 -4.72 5.55 20.32
C PRO A 302 -3.74 4.88 19.36
N PHE A 303 -4.20 3.86 18.62
CA PHE A 303 -3.42 3.22 17.58
C PHE A 303 -4.30 2.69 16.46
N LYS A 304 -4.01 3.06 15.23
CA LYS A 304 -4.61 2.47 14.03
C LYS A 304 -3.49 2.16 13.03
N SER A 305 -3.20 0.90 12.86
CA SER A 305 -2.05 0.44 12.07
C SER A 305 -2.06 0.93 10.64
N GLN A 306 -3.21 0.89 9.98
CA GLN A 306 -3.42 1.41 8.64
C GLN A 306 -4.71 2.22 8.59
N ASN A 307 -4.63 3.41 8.02
CA ASN A 307 -5.79 4.23 7.74
C ASN A 307 -5.87 4.57 6.24
N MET A 308 -7.06 4.77 5.71
CA MET A 308 -7.29 5.27 4.36
C MET A 308 -8.19 6.50 4.47
N ALA A 309 -7.62 7.68 4.32
CA ALA A 309 -8.33 8.94 4.49
C ALA A 309 -7.72 10.06 3.65
N LEU A 310 -8.55 10.99 3.19
CA LEU A 310 -8.12 12.26 2.59
C LEU A 310 -7.91 13.34 3.65
N ASN A 311 -8.56 13.19 4.81
CA ASN A 311 -8.40 14.10 5.94
C ASN A 311 -7.22 13.68 6.82
N SER A 312 -6.36 14.62 7.12
CA SER A 312 -5.13 14.37 7.88
C SER A 312 -4.99 15.29 9.07
N ALA A 313 -4.20 14.88 10.03
CA ALA A 313 -3.66 15.70 11.10
C ALA A 313 -2.13 15.73 11.00
N VAL A 314 -1.55 16.84 11.42
CA VAL A 314 -0.10 17.03 11.49
C VAL A 314 0.36 16.77 12.91
N THR A 315 1.50 16.09 13.03
CA THR A 315 2.13 15.83 14.33
C THR A 315 3.20 16.89 14.65
N PRO A 316 3.56 17.10 15.92
CA PRO A 316 4.60 18.06 16.31
C PRO A 316 5.95 17.84 15.61
N GLU A 317 6.30 16.58 15.32
CA GLU A 317 7.51 16.21 14.62
C GLU A 317 7.45 16.44 13.09
N GLY A 318 6.37 17.04 12.57
CA GLY A 318 6.19 17.35 11.16
C GLY A 318 5.76 16.16 10.30
N GLY A 319 5.19 15.12 10.92
CA GLY A 319 4.61 13.96 10.24
C GLY A 319 3.12 14.12 9.96
N GLU A 320 2.60 13.27 9.08
CA GLU A 320 1.19 13.23 8.69
C GLU A 320 0.53 11.93 9.14
N ILE A 321 -0.63 12.03 9.81
CA ILE A 321 -1.48 10.89 10.23
C ILE A 321 -2.92 11.12 9.81
N GLY A 322 -3.77 10.07 9.88
CA GLY A 322 -5.21 10.20 9.69
C GLY A 322 -5.86 11.11 10.73
N ARG A 323 -6.86 11.90 10.32
CA ARG A 323 -7.55 12.85 11.21
C ARG A 323 -8.17 12.17 12.43
N ALA A 324 -8.75 10.96 12.27
CA ALA A 324 -9.35 10.23 13.38
C ALA A 324 -8.34 9.98 14.52
N GLN A 325 -7.08 9.66 14.22
CA GLN A 325 -6.07 9.42 15.25
C GLN A 325 -5.63 10.73 15.92
N GLY A 326 -5.65 11.86 15.20
CA GLY A 326 -5.49 13.18 15.81
C GLY A 326 -6.62 13.48 16.82
N VAL A 327 -7.86 13.23 16.46
CA VAL A 327 -9.05 13.37 17.33
C VAL A 327 -8.98 12.42 18.54
N GLN A 328 -8.53 11.19 18.34
CA GLN A 328 -8.35 10.21 19.43
C GLN A 328 -7.20 10.61 20.38
N ALA A 329 -6.12 11.20 19.87
CA ALA A 329 -5.05 11.74 20.68
C ALA A 329 -5.56 12.92 21.55
N GLU A 330 -6.38 13.79 20.97
CA GLU A 330 -7.04 14.87 21.69
C GLU A 330 -7.96 14.32 22.80
N ALA A 331 -8.73 13.26 22.53
CA ALA A 331 -9.53 12.57 23.53
C ALA A 331 -8.68 12.02 24.68
N CYS A 332 -7.47 11.51 24.39
CA CYS A 332 -6.48 11.12 25.39
C CYS A 332 -5.84 12.32 26.12
N GLY A 333 -5.97 13.54 25.59
CA GLY A 333 -5.32 14.77 26.08
C GLY A 333 -3.81 14.77 25.88
N ILE A 334 -3.35 14.20 24.78
CA ILE A 334 -1.96 14.14 24.36
C ILE A 334 -1.81 14.71 22.95
N LEU A 335 -0.60 15.12 22.59
CA LEU A 335 -0.31 15.54 21.23
C LEU A 335 -0.28 14.31 20.29
N PRO A 336 -0.74 14.47 19.05
CA PRO A 336 -0.67 13.39 18.07
C PRO A 336 0.79 13.03 17.74
N HIS A 337 1.06 11.75 17.46
CA HIS A 337 2.38 11.23 17.10
C HIS A 337 2.25 10.27 15.91
N THR A 338 3.24 10.23 15.03
CA THR A 338 3.24 9.38 13.82
C THR A 338 3.08 7.90 14.11
N ASP A 339 3.50 7.44 15.29
CA ASP A 339 3.31 6.05 15.72
C ASP A 339 1.83 5.67 15.95
N MET A 340 0.94 6.64 16.16
CA MET A 340 -0.50 6.38 16.36
C MET A 340 -1.20 5.93 15.08
N ASN A 341 -0.62 6.28 13.90
CA ASN A 341 -1.07 5.81 12.60
C ASN A 341 0.13 5.59 11.66
N PRO A 342 0.85 4.47 11.82
CA PRO A 342 2.09 4.23 11.08
C PRO A 342 1.93 4.07 9.57
N VAL A 343 0.73 3.72 9.08
CA VAL A 343 0.46 3.65 7.64
C VAL A 343 -0.79 4.45 7.31
N LEU A 344 -0.63 5.49 6.49
CA LEU A 344 -1.72 6.27 5.94
C LEU A 344 -1.73 6.16 4.42
N LEU A 345 -2.89 5.82 3.85
CA LEU A 345 -3.13 5.77 2.42
C LEU A 345 -4.02 6.96 2.02
N LYS A 346 -3.54 7.78 1.09
CA LYS A 346 -4.33 8.88 0.51
C LYS A 346 -4.66 8.54 -0.94
N PRO A 347 -5.92 8.18 -1.24
CA PRO A 347 -6.35 7.91 -2.61
C PRO A 347 -6.03 9.09 -3.53
N ASN A 348 -5.36 8.84 -4.66
CA ASN A 348 -5.01 9.84 -5.68
C ASN A 348 -5.59 9.53 -7.05
N SER A 349 -6.07 8.29 -7.26
CA SER A 349 -6.75 7.82 -8.45
C SER A 349 -7.75 6.71 -8.10
N GLU A 350 -8.47 6.16 -9.07
CA GLU A 350 -9.39 5.03 -8.83
C GLU A 350 -8.67 3.77 -8.31
N THR A 351 -7.41 3.57 -8.64
CA THR A 351 -6.64 2.35 -8.33
C THR A 351 -5.32 2.60 -7.61
N GLY A 352 -5.01 3.86 -7.28
CA GLY A 352 -3.74 4.26 -6.67
C GLY A 352 -3.92 5.09 -5.42
N SER A 353 -2.91 5.03 -4.55
CA SER A 353 -2.82 5.84 -3.33
C SER A 353 -1.40 6.35 -3.10
N GLN A 354 -1.27 7.55 -2.56
CA GLN A 354 -0.04 7.98 -1.95
C GLN A 354 0.13 7.24 -0.62
N VAL A 355 1.22 6.50 -0.49
CA VAL A 355 1.54 5.72 0.71
C VAL A 355 2.43 6.54 1.63
N ILE A 356 1.99 6.73 2.85
CA ILE A 356 2.70 7.46 3.91
C ILE A 356 2.99 6.48 5.03
N VAL A 357 4.25 6.38 5.43
CA VAL A 357 4.71 5.47 6.49
C VAL A 357 5.42 6.27 7.58
N GLN A 358 4.99 6.08 8.82
CA GLN A 358 5.49 6.83 9.97
C GLN A 358 5.54 8.34 9.71
N GLY A 359 4.45 8.87 9.14
CA GLY A 359 4.25 10.28 8.85
C GLY A 359 4.95 10.83 7.60
N ARG A 360 5.71 10.01 6.87
CA ARG A 360 6.48 10.44 5.67
C ARG A 360 5.99 9.76 4.41
N VAL A 361 5.92 10.53 3.32
CA VAL A 361 5.56 10.01 2.00
C VAL A 361 6.64 9.04 1.52
N VAL A 362 6.24 7.80 1.18
CA VAL A 362 7.11 6.82 0.54
C VAL A 362 7.05 6.99 -0.98
N ARG A 363 5.89 6.78 -1.58
CA ARG A 363 5.61 7.00 -3.00
C ARG A 363 4.12 6.73 -3.31
N ASN A 364 3.73 7.02 -4.55
CA ASN A 364 2.43 6.57 -5.06
C ASN A 364 2.52 5.08 -5.42
N MET A 365 1.51 4.29 -5.06
CA MET A 365 1.46 2.85 -5.35
C MET A 365 0.06 2.45 -5.83
N GLY A 366 0.02 1.59 -6.84
CA GLY A 366 -1.20 0.87 -7.22
C GLY A 366 -1.51 -0.29 -6.27
N VAL A 367 -2.71 -0.87 -6.37
CA VAL A 367 -3.17 -1.95 -5.46
C VAL A 367 -2.21 -3.14 -5.40
N LYS A 368 -1.71 -3.61 -6.56
CA LYS A 368 -0.79 -4.77 -6.60
C LYS A 368 0.55 -4.45 -5.95
N GLU A 369 1.08 -3.27 -6.22
CA GLU A 369 2.35 -2.80 -5.68
C GLU A 369 2.27 -2.61 -4.17
N TYR A 370 1.18 -1.99 -3.69
CA TYR A 370 0.96 -1.84 -2.25
C TYR A 370 0.80 -3.19 -1.54
N ASN A 371 0.12 -4.17 -2.15
CA ASN A 371 0.02 -5.52 -1.57
C ASN A 371 1.40 -6.20 -1.43
N ALA A 372 2.31 -5.97 -2.38
CA ALA A 372 3.69 -6.45 -2.29
C ALA A 372 4.50 -5.72 -1.20
N TYR A 373 4.20 -4.44 -0.95
CA TYR A 373 4.85 -3.60 0.05
C TYR A 373 4.34 -3.83 1.49
N LYS A 374 3.13 -4.36 1.67
CA LYS A 374 2.52 -4.58 3.01
C LYS A 374 3.40 -5.33 4.02
N PRO A 375 4.20 -6.35 3.67
CA PRO A 375 5.11 -6.99 4.63
C PRO A 375 6.14 -6.03 5.23
N GLU A 376 6.69 -5.12 4.43
CA GLU A 376 7.62 -4.08 4.88
C GLU A 376 6.90 -3.04 5.76
N ALA A 377 5.73 -2.58 5.31
CA ALA A 377 4.89 -1.66 6.07
C ALA A 377 4.51 -2.26 7.44
N PHE A 378 4.26 -3.57 7.53
CA PHE A 378 3.92 -4.23 8.80
C PHE A 378 5.08 -4.25 9.80
N LEU A 379 6.33 -4.28 9.36
CA LEU A 379 7.48 -4.10 10.26
C LEU A 379 7.44 -2.72 10.91
N LYS A 380 7.08 -1.68 10.14
CA LYS A 380 6.94 -0.32 10.65
C LYS A 380 5.74 -0.17 11.61
N VAL A 381 4.66 -0.91 11.35
CA VAL A 381 3.52 -1.03 12.27
C VAL A 381 3.96 -1.60 13.63
N ARG A 382 4.74 -2.68 13.64
CA ARG A 382 5.28 -3.27 14.87
C ARG A 382 6.21 -2.31 15.63
N GLU A 383 7.16 -1.69 14.93
CA GLU A 383 8.06 -0.69 15.52
C GLU A 383 7.30 0.43 16.23
N SER A 384 6.26 0.97 15.56
CA SER A 384 5.43 2.05 16.10
C SER A 384 4.62 1.61 17.31
N PHE A 385 4.00 0.42 17.25
CA PHE A 385 3.25 -0.15 18.37
C PHE A 385 4.13 -0.36 19.58
N GLU A 386 5.33 -0.92 19.44
CA GLU A 386 6.26 -1.15 20.55
C GLU A 386 6.74 0.17 21.18
N ARG A 387 6.95 1.23 20.38
CA ARG A 387 7.29 2.56 20.94
C ARG A 387 6.14 3.11 21.78
N LEU A 388 4.88 3.04 21.29
CA LEU A 388 3.72 3.47 22.07
C LEU A 388 3.53 2.63 23.33
N LYS A 389 3.65 1.32 23.25
CA LYS A 389 3.54 0.40 24.38
C LYS A 389 4.57 0.68 25.48
N ASN A 390 5.76 1.16 25.11
CA ASN A 390 6.81 1.55 26.07
C ASN A 390 6.55 2.94 26.68
N GLY A 391 5.81 3.82 25.97
CA GLY A 391 5.51 5.18 26.43
C GLY A 391 4.20 5.34 27.19
N TYR A 392 3.26 4.41 27.03
CA TYR A 392 1.92 4.49 27.59
C TYR A 392 1.53 3.22 28.34
N THR A 393 0.67 3.37 29.35
CA THR A 393 0.20 2.24 30.16
C THR A 393 -0.76 1.35 29.36
N PHE A 394 -1.60 1.94 28.51
CA PHE A 394 -2.60 1.22 27.74
C PHE A 394 -2.75 1.79 26.33
N ILE A 395 -2.99 0.93 25.34
CA ILE A 395 -3.18 1.31 23.94
C ILE A 395 -4.62 0.95 23.51
N VAL A 396 -5.37 1.94 23.02
CA VAL A 396 -6.70 1.71 22.43
C VAL A 396 -6.54 1.63 20.92
N MET A 397 -6.83 0.45 20.36
CA MET A 397 -6.59 0.16 18.95
C MET A 397 -7.88 0.21 18.14
N GLU A 398 -7.78 0.63 16.89
CA GLU A 398 -8.89 0.68 15.93
C GLU A 398 -8.56 -0.13 14.67
N GLY A 399 -9.49 -1.00 14.25
CA GLY A 399 -9.43 -1.70 12.97
C GLY A 399 -9.96 -0.87 11.80
N ALA A 400 -9.74 -1.34 10.58
CA ALA A 400 -10.18 -0.71 9.35
C ALA A 400 -11.23 -1.57 8.62
N GLY A 401 -12.33 -0.98 8.15
CA GLY A 401 -13.39 -1.68 7.43
C GLY A 401 -14.06 -2.77 8.24
N SER A 402 -14.25 -3.95 7.62
CA SER A 402 -14.80 -5.15 8.24
C SER A 402 -13.73 -6.22 8.49
N ILE A 403 -13.84 -6.94 9.61
CA ILE A 403 -13.01 -8.14 9.85
C ILE A 403 -13.45 -9.35 9.04
N ALA A 404 -14.61 -9.27 8.38
CA ALA A 404 -15.16 -10.34 7.55
C ALA A 404 -14.72 -10.26 6.07
N GLU A 405 -13.81 -9.35 5.71
CA GLU A 405 -13.25 -9.25 4.36
C GLU A 405 -12.26 -10.39 4.07
N ILE A 406 -12.80 -11.62 3.90
CA ILE A 406 -12.02 -12.86 3.76
C ILE A 406 -11.07 -12.86 2.56
N ASN A 407 -11.42 -12.13 1.49
CA ASN A 407 -10.60 -11.92 0.30
C ASN A 407 -9.34 -11.08 0.58
N LEU A 408 -9.34 -10.25 1.62
CA LEU A 408 -8.22 -9.40 2.02
C LEU A 408 -7.38 -10.00 3.17
N ARG A 409 -7.85 -11.09 3.80
CA ARG A 409 -7.25 -11.70 5.01
C ARG A 409 -5.75 -11.99 4.85
N ALA A 410 -5.34 -12.57 3.71
CA ALA A 410 -3.93 -12.92 3.46
C ALA A 410 -2.99 -11.71 3.47
N HIS A 411 -3.53 -10.51 3.21
CA HIS A 411 -2.80 -9.25 3.13
C HIS A 411 -3.24 -8.25 4.21
N ASP A 412 -3.96 -8.71 5.23
CA ASP A 412 -4.42 -7.84 6.33
C ASP A 412 -3.22 -7.35 7.15
N ILE A 413 -3.17 -6.03 7.36
CA ILE A 413 -2.26 -5.35 8.27
C ILE A 413 -3.00 -4.33 9.14
N ALA A 414 -4.35 -4.45 9.24
CA ALA A 414 -5.21 -3.46 9.85
C ALA A 414 -6.13 -4.01 10.95
N ASN A 415 -6.41 -5.31 10.96
CA ASN A 415 -7.43 -5.90 11.83
C ASN A 415 -6.88 -7.02 12.72
N LEU A 416 -7.41 -8.25 12.60
CA LEU A 416 -7.14 -9.35 13.53
C LEU A 416 -5.66 -9.77 13.59
N LYS A 417 -4.92 -9.62 12.50
CA LYS A 417 -3.46 -9.83 12.51
C LYS A 417 -2.73 -8.84 13.43
N VAL A 418 -3.22 -7.60 13.48
CA VAL A 418 -2.65 -6.55 14.36
C VAL A 418 -3.09 -6.80 15.80
N ALA A 419 -4.34 -7.20 16.04
CA ALA A 419 -4.81 -7.62 17.36
C ALA A 419 -3.96 -8.76 17.93
N GLY A 420 -3.68 -9.81 17.12
CA GLY A 420 -2.82 -10.92 17.50
C GLY A 420 -1.37 -10.48 17.78
N MET A 421 -0.79 -9.61 16.95
CA MET A 421 0.53 -9.02 17.18
C MET A 421 0.63 -8.29 18.53
N ALA A 422 -0.43 -7.55 18.88
CA ALA A 422 -0.49 -6.76 20.11
C ALA A 422 -0.90 -7.57 21.35
N GLY A 423 -1.39 -8.81 21.19
CA GLY A 423 -2.05 -9.56 22.24
C GLY A 423 -3.34 -8.89 22.74
N ALA A 424 -4.02 -8.12 21.88
CA ALA A 424 -5.18 -7.32 22.23
C ALA A 424 -6.48 -8.11 22.07
N PRO A 425 -7.34 -8.19 23.11
CA PRO A 425 -8.72 -8.63 22.93
C PRO A 425 -9.47 -7.69 21.99
N VAL A 426 -10.47 -8.23 21.30
CA VAL A 426 -11.26 -7.50 20.30
C VAL A 426 -12.70 -7.32 20.77
N ILE A 427 -13.22 -6.10 20.62
CA ILE A 427 -14.65 -5.81 20.75
C ILE A 427 -15.17 -5.47 19.34
N LEU A 428 -16.20 -6.21 18.90
CA LEU A 428 -16.82 -6.04 17.59
C LEU A 428 -17.94 -5.00 17.67
N ILE A 429 -17.92 -3.99 16.79
CA ILE A 429 -18.94 -2.96 16.69
C ILE A 429 -19.81 -3.24 15.47
N ALA A 430 -21.13 -3.20 15.66
CA ALA A 430 -22.12 -3.40 14.61
C ALA A 430 -23.14 -2.25 14.58
N ASP A 431 -23.50 -1.82 13.37
CA ASP A 431 -24.43 -0.72 13.11
C ASP A 431 -25.86 -1.23 12.91
N ILE A 432 -26.80 -0.81 13.76
CA ILE A 432 -28.22 -1.22 13.66
C ILE A 432 -29.04 -0.28 12.78
N ASP A 433 -28.60 0.95 12.54
CA ASP A 433 -29.37 1.98 11.81
C ASP A 433 -29.65 1.56 10.34
N ARG A 434 -28.76 0.74 9.76
CA ARG A 434 -28.89 0.21 8.39
C ARG A 434 -29.76 -1.05 8.29
N GLY A 435 -30.17 -1.64 9.40
CA GLY A 435 -30.90 -2.91 9.47
C GLY A 435 -30.00 -4.14 9.30
N GLY A 436 -30.52 -5.32 9.68
CA GLY A 436 -29.83 -6.60 9.54
C GLY A 436 -28.67 -6.83 10.51
N VAL A 437 -28.55 -6.07 11.61
CA VAL A 437 -27.41 -6.11 12.54
C VAL A 437 -27.11 -7.49 13.09
N PHE A 438 -28.13 -8.28 13.46
CA PHE A 438 -27.94 -9.61 14.00
C PHE A 438 -27.32 -10.58 12.98
N ALA A 439 -27.77 -10.50 11.71
CA ALA A 439 -27.16 -11.27 10.62
C ALA A 439 -25.72 -10.85 10.35
N GLN A 440 -25.42 -9.54 10.41
CA GLN A 440 -24.05 -9.03 10.23
C GLN A 440 -23.14 -9.53 11.35
N ILE A 441 -23.58 -9.53 12.62
CA ILE A 441 -22.76 -10.01 13.74
C ILE A 441 -22.51 -11.51 13.59
N VAL A 442 -23.56 -12.33 13.45
CA VAL A 442 -23.42 -13.77 13.32
C VAL A 442 -22.57 -14.13 12.10
N GLY A 443 -22.88 -13.57 10.93
CA GLY A 443 -22.13 -13.83 9.69
C GLY A 443 -20.66 -13.42 9.80
N THR A 444 -20.37 -12.28 10.43
CA THR A 444 -18.97 -11.86 10.65
C THR A 444 -18.22 -12.87 11.49
N ILE A 445 -18.79 -13.32 12.62
CA ILE A 445 -18.15 -14.25 13.55
C ILE A 445 -17.99 -15.65 12.94
N GLU A 446 -18.96 -16.13 12.15
CA GLU A 446 -18.91 -17.42 11.46
C GLU A 446 -17.83 -17.48 10.36
N LEU A 447 -17.48 -16.35 9.77
CA LEU A 447 -16.41 -16.26 8.75
C LEU A 447 -15.00 -16.24 9.37
N LEU A 448 -14.87 -16.09 10.68
CA LEU A 448 -13.57 -16.09 11.38
C LEU A 448 -13.05 -17.51 11.58
N THR A 449 -11.71 -17.65 11.60
CA THR A 449 -11.10 -18.90 12.07
C THR A 449 -11.34 -19.10 13.57
N PRO A 450 -11.19 -20.30 14.12
CA PRO A 450 -11.31 -20.53 15.57
C PRO A 450 -10.41 -19.61 16.40
N GLU A 451 -9.18 -19.38 15.95
CA GLU A 451 -8.19 -18.52 16.60
C GLU A 451 -8.62 -17.04 16.55
N GLU A 452 -9.10 -16.57 15.40
CA GLU A 452 -9.63 -15.22 15.24
C GLU A 452 -10.88 -15.00 16.08
N LYS A 453 -11.80 -15.97 16.09
CA LYS A 453 -13.00 -15.95 16.93
C LYS A 453 -12.67 -15.87 18.42
N ALA A 454 -11.63 -16.59 18.86
CA ALA A 454 -11.17 -16.56 20.24
C ALA A 454 -10.67 -15.18 20.71
N MET A 455 -10.23 -14.32 19.80
CA MET A 455 -9.84 -12.94 20.13
C MET A 455 -11.05 -12.02 20.38
N VAL A 456 -12.21 -12.31 19.79
CA VAL A 456 -13.42 -11.48 19.96
C VAL A 456 -14.06 -11.77 21.32
N LYS A 457 -14.05 -10.80 22.21
CA LYS A 457 -14.51 -10.93 23.62
C LYS A 457 -15.88 -10.30 23.89
N GLY A 458 -16.38 -9.50 22.96
CA GLY A 458 -17.66 -8.85 23.12
C GLY A 458 -18.13 -8.13 21.87
N VAL A 459 -19.41 -7.78 21.86
CA VAL A 459 -20.06 -7.06 20.77
C VAL A 459 -20.71 -5.80 21.32
N ILE A 460 -20.61 -4.67 20.60
CA ILE A 460 -21.37 -3.44 20.85
C ILE A 460 -22.30 -3.20 19.66
N ILE A 461 -23.59 -3.06 19.93
CA ILE A 461 -24.58 -2.63 18.94
C ILE A 461 -24.68 -1.11 19.01
N ASN A 462 -24.36 -0.42 17.91
CA ASN A 462 -24.26 1.03 17.85
C ASN A 462 -25.35 1.67 16.99
N LYS A 463 -25.55 2.97 17.15
CA LYS A 463 -26.49 3.84 16.41
C LYS A 463 -27.97 3.44 16.58
N PHE A 464 -28.31 2.94 17.73
CA PHE A 464 -29.69 2.51 18.01
C PHE A 464 -30.66 3.72 18.13
N ARG A 465 -31.84 3.56 17.57
CA ARG A 465 -32.93 4.50 17.68
C ARG A 465 -34.19 3.76 18.14
N GLY A 466 -34.78 4.14 19.24
CA GLY A 466 -36.02 3.56 19.76
C GLY A 466 -35.87 2.94 21.15
N ASP A 467 -36.72 1.96 21.47
CA ASP A 467 -36.74 1.26 22.76
C ASP A 467 -35.85 0.02 22.74
N ALA A 468 -34.72 0.07 23.47
CA ALA A 468 -33.73 -0.98 23.53
C ALA A 468 -34.27 -2.32 24.12
N SER A 469 -35.38 -2.28 24.89
CA SER A 469 -36.00 -3.48 25.43
C SER A 469 -36.51 -4.45 24.36
N LEU A 470 -36.85 -3.91 23.18
CA LEU A 470 -37.31 -4.69 22.03
C LEU A 470 -36.18 -5.55 21.37
N LEU A 471 -34.91 -5.24 21.68
CA LEU A 471 -33.76 -5.99 21.13
C LEU A 471 -33.41 -7.24 21.93
N LYS A 472 -34.02 -7.42 23.14
CA LYS A 472 -33.62 -8.47 24.09
C LYS A 472 -33.54 -9.86 23.44
N SER A 473 -34.59 -10.31 22.76
CA SER A 473 -34.64 -11.64 22.12
C SER A 473 -33.61 -11.80 21.00
N GLY A 474 -33.30 -10.71 20.27
CA GLY A 474 -32.27 -10.71 19.23
C GLY A 474 -30.85 -10.78 19.82
N ILE A 475 -30.63 -10.12 20.95
CA ILE A 475 -29.36 -10.16 21.69
C ILE A 475 -29.13 -11.56 22.23
N GLU A 476 -30.13 -12.16 22.91
CA GLU A 476 -30.08 -13.53 23.42
C GLU A 476 -29.74 -14.54 22.31
N LEU A 477 -30.37 -14.41 21.13
CA LEU A 477 -30.06 -15.25 19.97
C LEU A 477 -28.62 -15.09 19.48
N VAL A 478 -28.09 -13.88 19.43
CA VAL A 478 -26.69 -13.63 19.01
C VAL A 478 -25.73 -14.26 20.00
N GLU A 479 -25.95 -14.07 21.30
CA GLU A 479 -25.11 -14.64 22.37
C GLU A 479 -25.15 -16.18 22.35
N GLU A 480 -26.33 -16.78 22.20
CA GLU A 480 -26.49 -18.23 22.07
C GLU A 480 -25.73 -18.78 20.85
N ARG A 481 -25.88 -18.11 19.70
CA ARG A 481 -25.26 -18.55 18.44
C ARG A 481 -23.74 -18.41 18.40
N THR A 482 -23.27 -17.30 18.93
CA THR A 482 -21.84 -16.92 18.79
C THR A 482 -20.99 -17.33 19.99
N GLY A 483 -21.62 -17.48 21.17
CA GLY A 483 -20.93 -17.65 22.45
C GLY A 483 -20.22 -16.36 22.92
N ILE A 484 -20.51 -15.19 22.28
CA ILE A 484 -19.87 -13.91 22.56
C ILE A 484 -20.91 -12.94 23.14
N PRO A 485 -20.63 -12.31 24.31
CA PRO A 485 -21.58 -11.42 24.95
C PRO A 485 -21.78 -10.09 24.21
N VAL A 486 -23.00 -9.57 24.28
CA VAL A 486 -23.31 -8.20 23.85
C VAL A 486 -23.08 -7.26 25.04
N LEU A 487 -22.06 -6.41 24.95
CA LEU A 487 -21.61 -5.51 26.02
C LEU A 487 -22.47 -4.24 26.16
N GLY A 488 -23.46 -4.08 25.31
CA GLY A 488 -24.42 -2.99 25.36
C GLY A 488 -24.93 -2.53 24.01
N VAL A 489 -25.94 -1.69 24.08
CA VAL A 489 -26.57 -1.04 22.93
C VAL A 489 -26.41 0.47 23.08
N LEU A 490 -25.62 1.08 22.20
CA LEU A 490 -25.43 2.53 22.21
C LEU A 490 -26.52 3.22 21.38
N PRO A 491 -27.35 4.07 22.00
CA PRO A 491 -28.23 4.93 21.26
C PRO A 491 -27.47 5.90 20.36
N TRP A 492 -28.15 6.42 19.36
CA TRP A 492 -27.60 7.48 18.52
C TRP A 492 -27.14 8.65 19.40
N PHE A 493 -25.85 8.99 19.28
CA PHE A 493 -25.26 10.10 20.02
C PHE A 493 -25.74 11.44 19.42
N SER A 494 -26.49 12.21 20.19
CA SER A 494 -27.00 13.52 19.80
C SER A 494 -26.28 14.68 20.50
N GLY A 495 -25.14 14.40 21.12
CA GLY A 495 -24.27 15.40 21.77
C GLY A 495 -23.51 16.28 20.78
N PRO A 496 -22.57 17.09 21.29
CA PRO A 496 -21.71 17.91 20.44
C PRO A 496 -21.00 17.08 19.36
N SER A 497 -20.93 17.62 18.14
CA SER A 497 -20.35 16.91 16.99
C SER A 497 -18.85 16.68 17.21
N LEU A 498 -18.41 15.46 16.91
CA LEU A 498 -16.98 15.13 16.79
C LEU A 498 -16.57 15.25 15.33
N PRO A 499 -15.31 15.64 15.04
CA PRO A 499 -14.82 15.68 13.67
C PRO A 499 -14.91 14.29 13.01
N GLU A 500 -15.58 14.22 11.86
CA GLU A 500 -15.75 12.98 11.08
C GLU A 500 -14.61 12.81 10.09
N GLU A 501 -14.16 11.57 9.89
CA GLU A 501 -13.04 11.26 8.97
C GLU A 501 -13.50 10.96 7.54
N ASP A 502 -14.66 10.30 7.38
CA ASP A 502 -15.10 9.75 6.12
C ASP A 502 -15.86 10.75 5.23
N SER A 503 -15.42 10.86 3.96
CA SER A 503 -16.13 11.65 2.93
C SER A 503 -17.53 11.15 2.58
N VAL A 504 -17.92 9.95 3.04
CA VAL A 504 -19.31 9.45 2.97
C VAL A 504 -20.27 10.34 3.75
N ALA A 505 -19.80 10.98 4.83
CA ALA A 505 -20.58 11.99 5.56
C ALA A 505 -20.90 13.22 4.68
N LEU A 506 -20.02 13.58 3.75
CA LEU A 506 -20.27 14.66 2.77
C LEU A 506 -21.43 14.32 1.81
N GLN A 507 -21.61 13.05 1.44
CA GLN A 507 -22.73 12.65 0.57
C GLN A 507 -24.09 12.84 1.25
N LYS A 508 -24.14 12.74 2.58
CA LYS A 508 -25.34 12.97 3.39
C LYS A 508 -25.57 14.44 3.73
N LYS A 509 -24.50 15.27 3.74
CA LYS A 509 -24.55 16.71 4.02
C LYS A 509 -24.87 17.57 2.80
N VAL A 510 -25.16 16.97 1.63
CA VAL A 510 -25.70 17.70 0.47
C VAL A 510 -27.14 18.10 0.77
N THR A 511 -27.31 19.17 1.50
CA THR A 511 -28.59 19.87 1.64
C THR A 511 -28.71 20.85 0.48
N GLU A 512 -29.81 20.77 -0.28
CA GLU A 512 -30.18 21.87 -1.15
C GLU A 512 -30.27 23.17 -0.33
N PRO A 513 -29.88 24.33 -0.89
CA PRO A 513 -29.90 25.61 -0.18
C PRO A 513 -31.35 26.05 0.06
N GLY A 514 -32.06 25.43 0.98
CA GLY A 514 -33.48 25.66 1.13
C GLY A 514 -33.97 25.83 2.57
N ALA A 515 -33.20 25.50 3.57
CA ALA A 515 -33.65 25.52 4.95
C ALA A 515 -32.76 26.41 5.85
N ALA A 516 -32.35 27.59 5.38
CA ALA A 516 -31.80 28.58 6.30
C ALA A 516 -32.95 29.12 7.17
N ALA A 517 -32.77 29.06 8.48
CA ALA A 517 -33.59 29.88 9.36
C ALA A 517 -33.56 31.31 8.81
N THR A 518 -34.73 31.90 8.58
CA THR A 518 -34.87 33.24 8.04
C THR A 518 -34.03 34.22 8.86
N GLY A 519 -32.91 34.73 8.28
CA GLY A 519 -32.07 35.74 8.90
C GLY A 519 -30.63 35.37 9.27
N GLY A 520 -30.11 34.18 8.85
CA GLY A 520 -28.72 33.76 9.09
C GLY A 520 -27.75 34.01 7.93
N LEU A 521 -26.48 33.60 8.11
CA LEU A 521 -25.47 33.58 7.10
C LEU A 521 -25.55 32.30 6.25
N ARG A 522 -25.44 32.44 4.93
CA ARG A 522 -25.39 31.33 3.97
C ARG A 522 -23.98 31.15 3.49
N ILE A 523 -23.36 30.03 3.88
CA ILE A 523 -21.97 29.68 3.52
C ILE A 523 -22.00 28.46 2.60
N GLY A 524 -21.37 28.61 1.42
CA GLY A 524 -21.21 27.50 0.46
C GLY A 524 -19.77 27.05 0.38
N VAL A 525 -19.54 25.75 0.51
CA VAL A 525 -18.24 25.11 0.27
C VAL A 525 -18.29 24.39 -1.08
N VAL A 526 -17.38 24.69 -1.99
CA VAL A 526 -17.33 24.04 -3.30
C VAL A 526 -16.99 22.54 -3.09
N ARG A 527 -17.85 21.65 -3.61
CA ARG A 527 -17.64 20.22 -3.52
C ARG A 527 -16.68 19.77 -4.64
N LEU A 528 -15.39 19.71 -4.32
CA LEU A 528 -14.39 19.19 -5.23
C LEU A 528 -14.37 17.64 -5.21
N PRO A 529 -14.10 16.96 -6.33
CA PRO A 529 -13.97 15.49 -6.37
C PRO A 529 -12.89 14.95 -5.44
N ARG A 530 -11.82 15.73 -5.24
CA ARG A 530 -10.67 15.36 -4.39
C ARG A 530 -10.54 16.29 -3.19
N ILE A 531 -11.68 16.75 -2.65
CA ILE A 531 -11.70 17.57 -1.44
C ILE A 531 -10.91 16.91 -0.31
N SER A 532 -10.07 17.67 0.37
CA SER A 532 -9.30 17.23 1.52
C SER A 532 -9.48 18.16 2.70
N ASN A 533 -9.33 17.64 3.92
CA ASN A 533 -9.46 18.38 5.18
C ASN A 533 -10.76 19.18 5.30
N TYR A 534 -11.87 18.60 4.85
CA TYR A 534 -13.20 19.26 4.92
C TYR A 534 -13.67 19.54 6.35
N THR A 535 -13.02 18.95 7.36
CA THR A 535 -13.24 19.27 8.77
C THR A 535 -12.87 20.72 9.14
N ASP A 536 -12.13 21.44 8.30
CA ASP A 536 -11.88 22.88 8.47
C ASP A 536 -13.16 23.72 8.59
N PHE A 537 -14.30 23.17 8.15
CA PHE A 537 -15.59 23.88 8.12
C PHE A 537 -16.55 23.44 9.23
N ASP A 538 -16.21 22.45 10.04
CA ASP A 538 -17.08 21.95 11.13
C ASP A 538 -17.34 23.04 12.18
N ALA A 539 -16.34 23.85 12.48
CA ALA A 539 -16.48 24.97 13.40
C ALA A 539 -17.44 26.08 12.87
N LEU A 540 -17.48 26.28 11.54
CA LEU A 540 -18.45 27.19 10.90
C LEU A 540 -19.86 26.59 10.93
N ALA A 541 -20.00 25.28 10.67
CA ALA A 541 -21.27 24.57 10.68
C ALA A 541 -21.90 24.52 12.10
N ALA A 542 -21.08 24.62 13.14
CA ALA A 542 -21.51 24.64 14.53
C ALA A 542 -22.05 26.01 14.99
N GLU A 543 -21.85 27.09 14.22
CA GLU A 543 -22.39 28.42 14.55
C GLU A 543 -23.91 28.42 14.38
N PRO A 544 -24.70 28.89 15.37
CA PRO A 544 -26.13 28.69 15.41
C PRO A 544 -26.93 29.43 14.31
N ASP A 545 -26.36 30.49 13.75
CA ASP A 545 -26.96 31.30 12.68
C ASP A 545 -26.29 31.07 11.30
N VAL A 546 -25.47 30.03 11.15
CA VAL A 546 -24.81 29.68 9.90
C VAL A 546 -25.51 28.48 9.24
N ALA A 547 -25.92 28.67 7.99
CA ALA A 547 -26.36 27.58 7.11
C ALA A 547 -25.22 27.24 6.15
N LEU A 548 -24.46 26.17 6.48
CA LEU A 548 -23.37 25.69 5.65
C LEU A 548 -23.85 24.59 4.69
N SER A 549 -23.55 24.71 3.41
CA SER A 549 -23.88 23.71 2.37
C SER A 549 -22.70 23.38 1.49
N TYR A 550 -22.61 22.13 1.00
CA TYR A 550 -21.62 21.71 0.01
C TYR A 550 -22.23 21.77 -1.40
N LEU A 551 -21.63 22.56 -2.28
CA LEU A 551 -22.17 22.89 -3.58
C LEU A 551 -21.67 21.92 -4.65
N ALA A 552 -22.58 21.21 -5.29
CA ALA A 552 -22.30 20.33 -6.44
C ALA A 552 -22.50 21.03 -7.81
N SER A 553 -23.19 22.20 -7.83
CA SER A 553 -23.50 22.97 -9.04
C SER A 553 -23.39 24.47 -8.81
N ALA A 554 -23.32 25.22 -9.90
CA ALA A 554 -23.16 26.68 -9.89
C ALA A 554 -24.42 27.47 -9.46
N GLU A 555 -25.59 26.86 -9.52
CA GLU A 555 -26.90 27.54 -9.40
C GLU A 555 -27.12 28.26 -8.06
N ALA A 556 -26.52 27.73 -6.99
CA ALA A 556 -26.68 28.26 -5.64
C ALA A 556 -25.69 29.37 -5.28
N ILE A 557 -24.61 29.57 -6.06
CA ILE A 557 -23.49 30.47 -5.71
C ILE A 557 -23.93 31.90 -5.50
N GLU A 558 -24.79 32.45 -6.36
CA GLU A 558 -25.25 33.85 -6.28
C GLU A 558 -25.99 34.20 -4.99
N SER A 559 -26.55 33.19 -4.33
CA SER A 559 -27.36 33.40 -3.11
C SER A 559 -26.54 33.39 -1.83
N LEU A 560 -25.26 33.17 -1.88
CA LEU A 560 -24.35 33.01 -0.73
C LEU A 560 -23.86 34.35 -0.17
N ASP A 561 -23.51 34.36 1.09
CA ASP A 561 -22.78 35.45 1.74
C ASP A 561 -21.26 35.21 1.73
N LEU A 562 -20.86 33.93 1.83
CA LEU A 562 -19.49 33.46 1.77
C LEU A 562 -19.39 32.20 0.90
N LEU A 563 -18.47 32.20 -0.03
CA LEU A 563 -18.06 31.04 -0.82
C LEU A 563 -16.68 30.56 -0.37
N ILE A 564 -16.55 29.26 -0.10
CA ILE A 564 -15.29 28.65 0.32
C ILE A 564 -14.79 27.69 -0.76
N LEU A 565 -13.55 27.87 -1.19
CA LEU A 565 -12.79 26.91 -1.99
C LEU A 565 -11.94 26.08 -1.02
N PRO A 566 -12.23 24.79 -0.83
CA PRO A 566 -11.55 23.95 0.15
C PRO A 566 -10.19 23.45 -0.34
N GLY A 567 -9.46 22.78 0.54
CA GLY A 567 -8.28 22.01 0.18
C GLY A 567 -8.58 20.89 -0.82
N SER A 568 -7.61 20.60 -1.67
CA SER A 568 -7.68 19.54 -2.67
C SER A 568 -6.44 18.65 -2.62
N LYS A 569 -6.62 17.36 -2.87
CA LYS A 569 -5.50 16.42 -3.05
C LYS A 569 -4.85 16.55 -4.43
N SER A 570 -5.54 17.12 -5.41
CA SER A 570 -5.02 17.38 -6.75
C SER A 570 -5.62 18.66 -7.31
N THR A 571 -4.91 19.77 -7.09
CA THR A 571 -5.35 21.12 -7.41
C THR A 571 -5.63 21.31 -8.90
N LEU A 572 -4.74 20.84 -9.79
CA LEU A 572 -4.93 20.98 -11.23
C LEU A 572 -6.12 20.17 -11.75
N ALA A 573 -6.30 18.94 -11.26
CA ALA A 573 -7.41 18.10 -11.70
C ALA A 573 -8.78 18.65 -11.23
N ASP A 574 -8.84 19.19 -9.99
CA ASP A 574 -10.06 19.80 -9.48
C ASP A 574 -10.33 21.16 -10.14
N LEU A 575 -9.30 21.90 -10.51
CA LEU A 575 -9.43 23.13 -11.31
C LEU A 575 -9.99 22.83 -12.73
N SER A 576 -9.56 21.73 -13.35
CA SER A 576 -10.14 21.26 -14.62
C SER A 576 -11.61 20.90 -14.46
N PHE A 577 -11.96 20.19 -13.37
CA PHE A 577 -13.34 19.86 -13.03
C PHE A 577 -14.22 21.11 -12.90
N LEU A 578 -13.74 22.18 -12.24
CA LEU A 578 -14.50 23.43 -12.11
C LEU A 578 -14.79 24.07 -13.48
N LYS A 579 -13.85 24.00 -14.42
CA LYS A 579 -14.03 24.51 -15.80
C LYS A 579 -15.07 23.67 -16.57
N GLU A 580 -15.00 22.37 -16.51
CA GLU A 580 -15.89 21.45 -17.19
C GLU A 580 -17.35 21.58 -16.72
N ASN A 581 -17.55 21.87 -15.43
CA ASN A 581 -18.87 21.96 -14.78
C ASN A 581 -19.43 23.39 -14.66
N ARG A 582 -18.85 24.36 -15.39
CA ARG A 582 -19.27 25.78 -15.40
C ARG A 582 -19.20 26.47 -14.03
N MET A 583 -18.62 25.82 -13.03
CA MET A 583 -18.44 26.43 -11.71
C MET A 583 -17.36 27.49 -11.75
N PHE A 584 -16.38 27.35 -12.60
CA PHE A 584 -15.29 28.32 -12.80
C PHE A 584 -15.82 29.73 -13.08
N ASP A 585 -16.72 29.87 -14.05
CA ASP A 585 -17.30 31.17 -14.44
C ASP A 585 -18.21 31.73 -13.32
N ALA A 586 -18.99 30.87 -12.65
CA ALA A 586 -19.84 31.28 -11.56
C ALA A 586 -19.05 31.80 -10.35
N ILE A 587 -17.94 31.14 -10.01
CA ILE A 587 -17.02 31.57 -8.95
C ILE A 587 -16.36 32.88 -9.33
N SER A 588 -15.83 33.01 -10.54
CA SER A 588 -15.16 34.21 -11.03
C SER A 588 -16.09 35.44 -11.05
N ASN A 589 -17.38 35.23 -11.29
CA ASN A 589 -18.39 36.30 -11.32
C ASN A 589 -19.06 36.57 -9.98
N PHE A 590 -18.81 35.73 -8.97
CA PHE A 590 -19.40 35.89 -7.65
C PHE A 590 -18.94 37.22 -6.99
N ARG A 591 -19.87 37.95 -6.38
CA ARG A 591 -19.63 39.28 -5.80
C ARG A 591 -19.58 39.30 -4.27
N GLY A 592 -19.90 38.16 -3.62
CA GLY A 592 -19.77 38.00 -2.17
C GLY A 592 -18.33 37.74 -1.74
N GLU A 593 -18.16 37.37 -0.49
CA GLU A 593 -16.88 37.03 0.11
C GLU A 593 -16.38 35.65 -0.40
N ILE A 594 -15.08 35.51 -0.68
CA ILE A 594 -14.48 34.24 -1.07
C ILE A 594 -13.30 33.94 -0.14
N PHE A 595 -13.27 32.70 0.36
CA PHE A 595 -12.16 32.21 1.18
C PHE A 595 -11.58 30.91 0.59
N GLY A 596 -10.28 30.90 0.25
CA GLY A 596 -9.57 29.73 -0.27
C GLY A 596 -8.62 29.14 0.76
N ILE A 597 -8.69 27.82 0.97
CA ILE A 597 -7.77 27.11 1.87
C ILE A 597 -6.91 26.14 1.04
N CYS A 598 -5.60 26.17 1.22
CA CYS A 598 -4.62 25.26 0.62
C CYS A 598 -4.80 25.16 -0.92
N GLY A 599 -5.30 24.03 -1.45
CA GLY A 599 -5.62 23.90 -2.89
C GLY A 599 -6.60 24.97 -3.37
N GLY A 600 -7.59 25.36 -2.56
CA GLY A 600 -8.52 26.45 -2.86
C GLY A 600 -7.81 27.80 -2.99
N TYR A 601 -6.83 28.10 -2.14
CA TYR A 601 -5.99 29.27 -2.26
C TYR A 601 -5.21 29.27 -3.57
N GLN A 602 -4.60 28.14 -3.92
CA GLN A 602 -3.87 27.97 -5.18
C GLN A 602 -4.77 28.23 -6.41
N MET A 603 -6.01 27.72 -6.38
CA MET A 603 -7.00 27.89 -7.45
C MET A 603 -7.42 29.36 -7.65
N LEU A 604 -7.41 30.17 -6.58
CA LEU A 604 -7.76 31.60 -6.63
C LEU A 604 -6.74 32.43 -7.40
N GLY A 605 -5.50 31.95 -7.57
CA GLY A 605 -4.39 32.64 -8.24
C GLY A 605 -4.56 32.78 -9.74
N ASN A 606 -3.55 33.42 -10.36
CA ASN A 606 -3.48 33.62 -11.80
C ASN A 606 -3.21 32.31 -12.56
N ARG A 607 -2.31 31.48 -12.03
CA ARG A 607 -1.98 30.14 -12.59
C ARG A 607 -1.39 29.20 -11.56
N VAL A 608 -1.53 27.90 -11.85
CA VAL A 608 -0.91 26.81 -11.10
C VAL A 608 0.00 26.04 -12.04
N LEU A 609 1.27 25.92 -11.68
CA LEU A 609 2.34 25.25 -12.41
C LEU A 609 2.68 23.93 -11.73
N ASP A 610 2.78 22.82 -12.48
CA ASP A 610 3.25 21.51 -12.02
C ASP A 610 4.31 20.95 -12.99
N PRO A 611 5.50 21.59 -13.06
CA PRO A 611 6.51 21.20 -14.03
C PRO A 611 7.03 19.77 -13.86
N HIS A 612 6.92 19.21 -12.65
CA HIS A 612 7.36 17.86 -12.31
C HIS A 612 6.24 16.83 -12.29
N ARG A 613 4.99 17.24 -12.62
CA ARG A 613 3.80 16.35 -12.60
C ARG A 613 3.61 15.65 -11.26
N VAL A 614 3.72 16.41 -10.20
CA VAL A 614 3.66 15.91 -8.82
C VAL A 614 2.25 15.47 -8.44
N GLU A 615 1.23 16.18 -8.93
CA GLU A 615 -0.18 15.92 -8.60
C GLU A 615 -1.01 15.41 -9.77
N SER A 616 -0.62 15.73 -11.02
CA SER A 616 -1.40 15.37 -12.21
C SER A 616 -0.51 15.26 -13.45
N ASP A 617 -1.08 14.79 -14.58
CA ASP A 617 -0.40 14.74 -15.87
C ASP A 617 -0.30 16.13 -16.56
N LEU A 618 -0.98 17.14 -15.99
CA LEU A 618 -0.96 18.53 -16.50
C LEU A 618 0.25 19.28 -15.93
N THR A 619 0.93 20.05 -16.76
CA THR A 619 2.08 20.84 -16.35
C THR A 619 1.72 22.25 -15.88
N GLU A 620 0.59 22.78 -16.32
CA GLU A 620 0.06 24.07 -15.91
C GLU A 620 -1.43 24.22 -16.21
N LEU A 621 -2.12 25.06 -15.44
CA LEU A 621 -3.47 25.54 -15.73
C LEU A 621 -3.61 27.00 -15.27
N PRO A 622 -4.37 27.84 -16.02
CA PRO A 622 -4.80 29.14 -15.52
C PRO A 622 -5.78 28.94 -14.37
N GLY A 623 -5.52 29.66 -13.26
CA GLY A 623 -6.40 29.73 -12.10
C GLY A 623 -7.61 30.64 -12.32
N LEU A 624 -8.30 30.98 -11.25
CA LEU A 624 -9.49 31.83 -11.27
C LEU A 624 -9.14 33.34 -11.51
N GLY A 625 -7.87 33.73 -11.31
CA GLY A 625 -7.42 35.12 -11.49
C GLY A 625 -8.02 36.10 -10.49
N LEU A 626 -8.46 35.64 -9.34
CA LEU A 626 -9.12 36.42 -8.29
C LEU A 626 -8.15 36.98 -7.24
N LEU A 627 -6.98 36.36 -7.10
CA LEU A 627 -5.84 36.83 -6.31
C LEU A 627 -4.62 37.00 -7.23
N ASP A 628 -3.86 38.05 -7.03
CA ASP A 628 -2.59 38.29 -7.77
C ASP A 628 -1.49 37.41 -7.16
N VAL A 629 -1.59 36.11 -7.39
CA VAL A 629 -0.64 35.09 -6.91
C VAL A 629 -0.41 34.05 -7.99
N GLU A 630 0.76 33.38 -7.92
CA GLU A 630 1.14 32.29 -8.79
C GLU A 630 1.69 31.16 -7.97
N THR A 631 1.24 29.93 -8.22
CA THR A 631 1.66 28.75 -7.47
C THR A 631 2.47 27.80 -8.34
N THR A 632 3.59 27.30 -7.81
CA THR A 632 4.39 26.21 -8.42
C THR A 632 4.38 25.01 -7.48
N MET A 633 4.01 23.83 -8.02
CA MET A 633 4.04 22.57 -7.27
C MET A 633 5.48 22.07 -7.15
N LEU A 634 5.87 21.68 -5.95
CA LEU A 634 7.19 21.16 -5.60
C LEU A 634 7.12 19.69 -5.22
N GLU A 635 8.24 18.97 -5.36
CA GLU A 635 8.33 17.55 -4.97
C GLU A 635 8.30 17.36 -3.45
N ASN A 636 8.76 18.35 -2.69
CA ASN A 636 8.81 18.29 -1.24
C ASN A 636 7.51 18.78 -0.60
N LYS A 637 6.87 17.91 0.16
CA LYS A 637 5.66 18.22 0.91
C LYS A 637 6.00 19.00 2.18
N GLN A 638 5.30 20.10 2.41
CA GLN A 638 5.34 20.85 3.67
C GLN A 638 4.28 20.26 4.61
N THR A 639 4.66 19.93 5.84
CA THR A 639 3.77 19.34 6.84
C THR A 639 4.18 19.85 8.21
N HIS A 640 3.50 20.90 8.72
CA HIS A 640 3.89 21.59 9.93
C HIS A 640 2.69 22.00 10.77
N LEU A 641 2.81 21.92 12.10
CA LEU A 641 1.98 22.69 13.02
C LEU A 641 2.47 24.13 12.97
N VAL A 642 1.56 25.11 12.97
CA VAL A 642 1.86 26.51 12.72
C VAL A 642 1.27 27.40 13.80
N GLU A 643 2.09 28.32 14.30
CA GLU A 643 1.65 29.53 14.96
C GLU A 643 1.94 30.73 14.05
N ALA A 644 0.95 31.57 13.84
CA ALA A 644 1.06 32.70 12.93
C ALA A 644 0.46 33.99 13.52
N THR A 645 0.99 35.12 13.06
CA THR A 645 0.49 36.46 13.39
C THR A 645 -0.22 37.02 12.18
N LEU A 646 -1.48 37.46 12.34
CA LEU A 646 -2.22 38.19 11.31
C LEU A 646 -1.55 39.51 10.99
N LEU A 647 -1.26 39.70 9.71
CA LEU A 647 -0.75 40.97 9.20
C LEU A 647 -1.90 42.01 9.01
N ALA A 648 -1.56 43.24 8.62
CA ALA A 648 -2.54 44.32 8.50
C ALA A 648 -3.78 43.91 7.68
N ALA A 649 -3.58 43.26 6.53
CA ALA A 649 -4.68 42.80 5.70
C ALA A 649 -5.52 41.70 6.40
N GLY A 650 -4.90 40.74 7.11
CA GLY A 650 -5.61 39.73 7.89
C GLY A 650 -6.40 40.32 9.05
N GLN A 651 -5.90 41.39 9.69
CA GLN A 651 -6.62 42.11 10.75
C GLN A 651 -7.84 42.88 10.22
N GLU A 652 -7.79 43.38 8.98
CA GLU A 652 -8.95 43.98 8.29
C GLU A 652 -10.04 42.90 8.06
N ILE A 653 -9.66 41.65 7.77
CA ILE A 653 -10.57 40.54 7.53
C ILE A 653 -11.22 40.07 8.84
N ALA A 654 -10.49 40.04 9.94
CA ALA A 654 -10.99 39.64 11.25
C ALA A 654 -10.66 40.70 12.33
N PRO A 655 -11.35 41.81 12.35
CA PRO A 655 -11.00 42.91 13.22
C PRO A 655 -11.24 42.58 14.70
N ASN A 656 -10.27 42.96 15.54
CA ASN A 656 -10.31 42.77 17.00
C ASN A 656 -10.27 41.32 17.49
N CYS A 657 -9.81 40.38 16.68
CA CYS A 657 -9.68 38.97 17.09
C CYS A 657 -8.39 38.65 17.85
N GLY A 658 -7.53 39.65 18.10
CA GLY A 658 -6.16 39.40 18.49
C GLY A 658 -5.26 39.22 17.25
N HIS A 659 -3.97 39.01 17.46
CA HIS A 659 -3.03 38.88 16.34
C HIS A 659 -2.63 37.45 16.06
N SER A 660 -2.68 36.57 17.07
CA SER A 660 -2.20 35.18 16.95
C SER A 660 -3.29 34.23 16.51
N ILE A 661 -2.95 33.36 15.54
CA ILE A 661 -3.75 32.24 15.07
C ILE A 661 -2.89 30.99 15.04
N THR A 662 -3.50 29.85 15.25
CA THR A 662 -2.87 28.54 15.16
C THR A 662 -3.51 27.71 14.05
N GLY A 663 -2.75 26.78 13.48
CA GLY A 663 -3.24 25.89 12.45
C GLY A 663 -2.18 24.87 12.04
N TYR A 664 -2.33 24.32 10.86
CA TYR A 664 -1.35 23.42 10.30
C TYR A 664 -1.27 23.60 8.77
N GLU A 665 -0.11 23.28 8.20
CA GLU A 665 0.13 23.28 6.77
C GLU A 665 0.31 21.83 6.28
N ILE A 666 -0.36 21.51 5.17
CA ILE A 666 -0.16 20.24 4.43
C ILE A 666 -0.27 20.57 2.93
N HIS A 667 0.81 20.94 2.28
CA HIS A 667 0.78 21.27 0.85
C HIS A 667 2.09 20.95 0.13
N MET A 668 2.04 20.92 -1.19
CA MET A 668 3.20 20.72 -2.07
C MET A 668 3.50 21.95 -2.92
N GLY A 669 2.63 22.95 -2.94
CA GLY A 669 2.81 24.18 -3.71
C GLY A 669 3.54 25.26 -2.93
N GLU A 670 4.32 26.05 -3.65
CA GLU A 670 4.86 27.34 -3.20
C GLU A 670 4.18 28.46 -3.98
N THR A 671 3.65 29.46 -3.26
CA THR A 671 2.89 30.55 -3.85
C THR A 671 3.64 31.87 -3.70
N VAL A 672 3.84 32.57 -4.83
CA VAL A 672 4.47 33.85 -4.89
C VAL A 672 3.40 34.94 -5.06
N LEU A 673 3.46 35.98 -4.23
CA LEU A 673 2.56 37.13 -4.27
C LEU A 673 3.00 38.11 -5.35
N GLY A 674 2.04 38.55 -6.18
CA GLY A 674 2.20 39.66 -7.09
C GLY A 674 2.02 41.00 -6.36
N SER A 675 2.20 42.09 -7.08
CA SER A 675 2.23 43.45 -6.52
C SER A 675 0.88 43.96 -5.98
N CYS A 676 -0.23 43.33 -6.41
CA CYS A 676 -1.58 43.69 -5.98
C CYS A 676 -2.12 42.85 -4.82
N ALA A 677 -1.43 41.76 -4.46
CA ALA A 677 -1.79 40.89 -3.34
C ALA A 677 -1.15 41.41 -2.04
N ARG A 678 -1.93 41.43 -0.95
CA ARG A 678 -1.47 41.79 0.39
C ARG A 678 -1.35 40.54 1.23
N PRO A 679 -0.23 40.28 1.94
CA PRO A 679 -0.06 39.06 2.72
C PRO A 679 -1.09 39.00 3.87
N PHE A 680 -1.67 37.80 4.09
CA PHE A 680 -2.68 37.57 5.10
C PHE A 680 -2.10 37.43 6.52
N ALA A 681 -1.09 36.56 6.68
CA ALA A 681 -0.46 36.28 7.95
C ALA A 681 1.07 36.15 7.81
N ARG A 682 1.78 36.16 8.93
CA ARG A 682 3.17 35.75 9.04
C ARG A 682 3.22 34.50 9.91
N ILE A 683 3.76 33.43 9.38
CA ILE A 683 4.06 32.22 10.14
C ILE A 683 5.25 32.52 11.03
N ASP A 684 5.05 32.48 12.33
CA ASP A 684 6.09 32.75 13.34
C ASP A 684 6.85 31.47 13.65
N THR A 685 6.13 30.33 13.82
CA THR A 685 6.75 29.03 14.06
C THR A 685 6.20 27.93 13.15
N ARG A 686 7.06 26.97 12.77
CA ARG A 686 6.72 25.71 12.12
C ARG A 686 7.22 24.56 12.96
N SER A 687 6.31 23.73 13.50
CA SER A 687 6.64 22.59 14.38
C SER A 687 7.63 22.96 15.49
N GLY A 688 7.45 24.15 16.12
CA GLY A 688 8.27 24.67 17.20
C GLY A 688 9.57 25.38 16.79
N GLY A 689 9.93 25.38 15.50
CA GLY A 689 11.07 26.13 14.96
C GLY A 689 10.64 27.52 14.46
N GLU A 690 11.46 28.54 14.64
CA GLU A 690 11.21 29.88 14.08
C GLU A 690 11.18 29.85 12.55
N ALA A 691 10.20 30.53 11.92
CA ALA A 691 9.98 30.50 10.48
C ALA A 691 10.03 31.92 9.83
N GLY A 692 9.27 32.87 10.30
CA GLY A 692 9.25 34.25 9.79
C GLY A 692 8.76 34.41 8.35
N LEU A 693 7.91 33.49 7.86
CA LEU A 693 7.46 33.42 6.45
C LEU A 693 6.08 34.09 6.29
N ALA A 694 5.85 34.76 5.16
CA ALA A 694 4.50 35.21 4.82
C ALA A 694 3.63 34.06 4.36
N ASP A 695 2.36 34.03 4.80
CA ASP A 695 1.34 33.11 4.35
C ASP A 695 0.12 33.85 3.83
N GLY A 696 -0.43 33.27 2.78
CA GLY A 696 -1.71 33.67 2.23
C GLY A 696 -1.69 35.02 1.52
N ALA A 697 -2.85 35.37 0.99
CA ALA A 697 -3.06 36.63 0.28
C ALA A 697 -4.47 37.19 0.50
N VAL A 698 -4.61 38.49 0.48
CA VAL A 698 -5.87 39.22 0.52
C VAL A 698 -5.95 40.15 -0.70
N SER A 699 -7.09 40.13 -1.40
CA SER A 699 -7.34 41.05 -2.52
C SER A 699 -7.30 42.52 -2.09
N ALA A 700 -7.11 43.45 -3.05
CA ALA A 700 -7.04 44.87 -2.76
C ALA A 700 -8.33 45.40 -2.08
N ASP A 701 -9.49 44.87 -2.45
CA ASP A 701 -10.79 45.23 -1.87
C ASP A 701 -11.13 44.47 -0.56
N GLY A 702 -10.26 43.55 -0.12
CA GLY A 702 -10.45 42.75 1.10
C GLY A 702 -11.51 41.68 1.02
N ARG A 703 -12.11 41.40 -0.15
CA ARG A 703 -13.21 40.48 -0.35
C ARG A 703 -12.77 39.02 -0.54
N ILE A 704 -11.56 38.84 -1.05
CA ILE A 704 -11.03 37.51 -1.39
C ILE A 704 -9.81 37.23 -0.54
N VAL A 705 -9.82 36.10 0.15
CA VAL A 705 -8.77 35.66 1.07
C VAL A 705 -8.30 34.27 0.66
N GLY A 706 -7.02 34.03 0.66
CA GLY A 706 -6.44 32.70 0.51
C GLY A 706 -5.35 32.46 1.55
N THR A 707 -5.22 31.23 2.05
CA THR A 707 -4.19 30.84 3.02
C THR A 707 -3.84 29.35 2.87
N TYR A 708 -2.63 28.97 3.24
CA TYR A 708 -2.26 27.56 3.39
C TYR A 708 -2.68 26.97 4.74
N LEU A 709 -3.06 27.82 5.69
CA LEU A 709 -3.41 27.40 7.04
C LEU A 709 -4.75 26.64 7.09
N HIS A 710 -4.69 25.35 7.33
CA HIS A 710 -5.82 24.54 7.76
C HIS A 710 -6.14 24.83 9.25
N GLY A 711 -7.40 24.65 9.65
CA GLY A 711 -7.85 24.91 11.02
C GLY A 711 -7.95 26.40 11.36
N VAL A 712 -7.85 27.32 10.38
CA VAL A 712 -7.97 28.75 10.64
C VAL A 712 -9.30 29.13 11.32
N PHE A 713 -10.40 28.45 10.97
CA PHE A 713 -11.71 28.64 11.58
C PHE A 713 -11.88 27.94 12.93
N ASP A 714 -10.97 27.09 13.35
CA ASP A 714 -10.96 26.53 14.72
C ASP A 714 -10.56 27.58 15.75
N ASN A 715 -9.85 28.64 15.34
CA ASN A 715 -9.55 29.80 16.15
C ASN A 715 -10.83 30.63 16.39
N ARG A 716 -11.42 30.46 17.56
CA ARG A 716 -12.74 31.04 17.93
C ARG A 716 -12.77 32.54 17.71
N SER A 717 -11.79 33.27 18.21
CA SER A 717 -11.74 34.75 18.12
C SER A 717 -11.65 35.20 16.65
N PHE A 718 -10.84 34.53 15.83
CA PHE A 718 -10.77 34.77 14.38
C PHE A 718 -12.12 34.50 13.72
N ARG A 719 -12.69 33.31 13.93
CA ARG A 719 -13.97 32.90 13.35
C ARG A 719 -15.10 33.88 13.71
N THR A 720 -15.23 34.24 14.99
CA THR A 720 -16.24 35.16 15.46
C THR A 720 -16.07 36.54 14.81
N ALA A 721 -14.84 37.08 14.76
CA ALA A 721 -14.57 38.39 14.18
C ALA A 721 -14.83 38.40 12.66
N PHE A 722 -14.39 37.37 11.96
CA PHE A 722 -14.61 37.19 10.53
C PHE A 722 -16.09 37.13 10.17
N LEU A 723 -16.87 36.27 10.84
CA LEU A 723 -18.29 36.15 10.59
C LEU A 723 -19.04 37.43 11.00
N ASN A 724 -18.62 38.11 12.06
CA ASN A 724 -19.19 39.39 12.46
C ASN A 724 -18.95 40.52 11.45
N ARG A 725 -17.84 40.48 10.69
CA ARG A 725 -17.63 41.38 9.56
C ARG A 725 -18.72 41.17 8.49
N ILE A 726 -18.99 39.91 8.12
CA ILE A 726 -20.00 39.54 7.14
C ILE A 726 -21.41 39.88 7.68
N ARG A 727 -21.71 39.60 8.97
CA ARG A 727 -22.97 39.97 9.63
C ARG A 727 -23.25 41.45 9.54
N ARG A 728 -22.24 42.30 9.84
CA ARG A 728 -22.36 43.76 9.74
C ARG A 728 -22.66 44.23 8.32
N ALA A 729 -21.95 43.68 7.33
CA ALA A 729 -22.17 44.02 5.92
C ALA A 729 -23.62 43.68 5.48
N LYS A 730 -24.21 42.65 6.07
CA LYS A 730 -25.58 42.19 5.80
C LYS A 730 -26.66 42.85 6.72
N GLY A 731 -26.24 43.67 7.68
CA GLY A 731 -27.16 44.28 8.67
C GLY A 731 -27.69 43.30 9.70
N LEU A 732 -27.00 42.17 9.92
CA LEU A 732 -27.35 41.16 10.92
C LEU A 732 -26.74 41.50 12.29
N PRO A 733 -27.33 41.02 13.40
CA PRO A 733 -26.77 41.17 14.73
C PRO A 733 -25.38 40.48 14.82
N VAL A 734 -24.43 41.18 15.43
CA VAL A 734 -23.14 40.58 15.76
C VAL A 734 -23.28 39.61 16.91
N GLN A 735 -22.52 38.51 16.84
CA GLN A 735 -22.48 37.50 17.88
C GLN A 735 -21.32 37.76 18.85
N ALA A 736 -21.57 37.57 20.14
CA ALA A 736 -20.47 37.50 21.11
C ALA A 736 -19.71 36.19 20.96
N GLU A 737 -18.46 36.15 21.37
CA GLU A 737 -17.71 34.90 21.45
C GLU A 737 -18.44 33.95 22.42
N ALA A 738 -18.92 32.80 21.92
CA ALA A 738 -19.69 31.85 22.71
C ALA A 738 -18.88 31.32 23.90
N ALA A 739 -19.51 31.06 25.03
CA ALA A 739 -18.88 30.38 26.16
C ALA A 739 -18.34 28.99 25.72
N PRO A 740 -17.28 28.43 26.35
CA PRO A 740 -16.82 27.08 26.06
C PRO A 740 -18.01 26.10 26.15
N ALA A 741 -18.26 25.40 25.06
CA ALA A 741 -19.24 24.31 25.04
C ALA A 741 -18.75 23.17 25.96
N VAL A 742 -19.67 22.28 26.36
CA VAL A 742 -19.32 21.01 27.01
C VAL A 742 -18.33 20.29 26.11
N ASP A 743 -17.23 19.81 26.69
CA ASP A 743 -16.21 19.03 25.94
C ASP A 743 -16.91 17.84 25.24
N PRO A 744 -16.85 17.73 23.92
CA PRO A 744 -17.54 16.69 23.16
C PRO A 744 -17.09 15.28 23.55
N PHE A 745 -15.83 15.11 23.95
CA PHE A 745 -15.30 13.82 24.39
C PHE A 745 -15.85 13.42 25.78
N ASP A 746 -16.04 14.38 26.69
CA ASP A 746 -16.63 14.11 27.99
C ASP A 746 -18.11 13.75 27.86
N ALA A 747 -18.84 14.42 26.96
CA ALA A 747 -20.23 14.07 26.66
C ALA A 747 -20.35 12.66 26.04
N LEU A 748 -19.44 12.30 25.11
CA LEU A 748 -19.41 10.98 24.52
C LEU A 748 -19.02 9.91 25.54
N ALA A 749 -18.01 10.15 26.38
CA ALA A 749 -17.61 9.26 27.46
C ALA A 749 -18.74 8.94 28.39
N ALA A 750 -19.48 9.97 28.88
CA ALA A 750 -20.66 9.82 29.75
C ALA A 750 -21.80 9.05 29.06
N HIS A 751 -21.99 9.27 27.73
CA HIS A 751 -22.97 8.51 26.96
C HIS A 751 -22.59 7.02 26.89
N MET A 752 -21.34 6.69 26.64
CA MET A 752 -20.86 5.30 26.60
C MET A 752 -20.95 4.64 27.98
N GLU A 753 -20.49 5.30 29.04
CA GLU A 753 -20.54 4.79 30.42
C GLU A 753 -21.98 4.48 30.88
N LYS A 754 -22.98 5.21 30.38
CA LYS A 754 -24.38 5.00 30.69
C LYS A 754 -25.01 3.77 30.00
N HIS A 755 -24.52 3.39 28.82
CA HIS A 755 -25.21 2.43 27.96
C HIS A 755 -24.41 1.13 27.70
N LEU A 756 -23.13 1.08 28.14
CA LEU A 756 -22.28 -0.09 28.02
C LEU A 756 -22.01 -0.74 29.39
N ASP A 757 -21.82 -2.04 29.39
CA ASP A 757 -21.31 -2.81 30.53
C ASP A 757 -19.80 -2.54 30.70
N MET A 758 -19.51 -1.41 31.35
CA MET A 758 -18.14 -0.94 31.53
C MET A 758 -17.34 -1.86 32.45
N GLU A 759 -17.99 -2.52 33.42
CA GLU A 759 -17.30 -3.48 34.30
C GLU A 759 -16.72 -4.63 33.49
N ARG A 760 -17.53 -5.23 32.66
CA ARG A 760 -17.11 -6.34 31.77
C ARG A 760 -16.10 -5.90 30.71
N ILE A 761 -16.21 -4.68 30.19
CA ILE A 761 -15.19 -4.12 29.26
C ILE A 761 -13.85 -3.97 29.96
N PHE A 762 -13.84 -3.50 31.21
CA PHE A 762 -12.59 -3.38 31.98
C PHE A 762 -11.98 -4.74 32.38
N GLU A 763 -12.83 -5.75 32.67
CA GLU A 763 -12.36 -7.13 32.84
C GLU A 763 -11.66 -7.66 31.60
N ILE A 764 -12.20 -7.38 30.41
CA ILE A 764 -11.59 -7.71 29.11
C ILE A 764 -10.24 -6.99 28.93
N CYS A 765 -10.11 -5.74 29.40
CA CYS A 765 -8.89 -4.95 29.36
C CYS A 765 -7.79 -5.47 30.33
N GLY A 766 -8.15 -6.35 31.26
CA GLY A 766 -7.21 -6.94 32.22
C GLY A 766 -6.96 -6.12 33.48
N PRO A 767 -6.17 -6.67 34.42
CA PRO A 767 -6.00 -6.12 35.76
C PRO A 767 -5.34 -4.73 35.79
N THR A 768 -4.55 -4.37 34.80
CA THR A 768 -3.94 -3.03 34.71
C THR A 768 -4.99 -1.93 34.64
N VAL A 769 -6.13 -2.19 34.01
CA VAL A 769 -7.24 -1.22 33.90
C VAL A 769 -8.27 -1.43 35.01
N PHE A 770 -8.53 -2.67 35.38
CA PHE A 770 -9.59 -3.05 36.32
C PHE A 770 -9.26 -2.65 37.78
N ASN A 771 -8.02 -2.75 38.21
CA ASN A 771 -7.61 -2.53 39.62
C ASN A 771 -7.32 -1.06 40.00
N LEU A 772 -7.58 -0.12 39.11
CA LEU A 772 -7.40 1.29 39.46
C LEU A 772 -8.59 1.80 40.29
N PRO A 773 -8.35 2.59 41.35
CA PRO A 773 -9.45 3.16 42.18
C PRO A 773 -10.36 4.02 41.29
N VAL A 774 -11.67 3.87 41.52
CA VAL A 774 -12.75 4.61 40.85
C VAL A 774 -12.71 6.10 41.23
#